data_2d5092a401a16cfa5f7237f3ca5774e7
#
_entry.id   2d5092a401a16cfa5f7237f3ca5774e7
#
_cell.length_a   1.000
_cell.length_b   1.000
_cell.length_c   1.000
_cell.angle_alpha   90.00
_cell.angle_beta   90.00
_cell.angle_gamma   90.00
#
_symmetry.space_group_name_H-M   'P 1'
#
loop_
_entity.id
_entity.type
_entity.pdbx_description
1 polymer ?
#
loop_
_entity_poly.entity_id
_entity_poly.type
_entity_poly.pdbx_seq_one_letter_code
_entity_poly.pdbx_strand_id
1 'polypeptide(L)'
;MPIVEFKSLVSRLNPTCRDALENAAGLCLNRTHYEITIEHMLARLLDDPGSDLHLILKQADIDPGRVLRALDQALESFKAGNTGRPQFSPLLPDLFGDAWMIASVDLYEQSIRSGALLAAFVQRASFYAGTTYAGLLQDLDKPRILELLGVVAAASRESGEAVRSGGAPGAQAGADGQRQGTAIQRFCEDFTAKAREGKIDPVFGRDAEIRQMVDILARRRKNNPICVGDPGVGKTAVIEGLALRIAEDDVPELLRNVTLLGLDLGALEAGAGVKGEFENRLRGVINEIKASPTPIILFIDEAHTLIGAGGSAGTSDAANLLKPALARGELRTIAATTWSEYKKYFEKDPALARRFELVKLDEPGVDMAVQILRGLKERYEQVHQVIIREDALHAAAELSDRYITGRQLPDKAIDLLDTACARIKVNLSSKPDFIEDRERTLQMLEREKRGLQRDIENRIAVDTNRLQEIDEHAARTQAELDALQARFQAQFDAARHILRLRAQRAGTQDSGADAAGQDTGTPRDAAALEAELVQAEQAFEALQADEKLIFIDVSPDTIAKVVSDRTGIPLGKMLRDQASTALALEDTLKQRIRGQDTAMATLAEVLKSARSGLRDPDQPMGIFLLVGPSGTGKTETALSVADLMFGGEQSLVTINMSEFQEKHTVSRLVGSPPGYVGYGEGGVLTEAVRQRPYSVVLLDEVEKAHLDVVNLFYQVFDKGVLSDGEGREINFRNTVVFLTSNLGLDVITEMCAGDEPAPIEAIQAAIRPILSHHFKPALLARMTIVPYMMLRADALEGIVRLKLHKLVQRMQRNNKITLDISEAAIQAITQRCTEVETGARNIDFILRGSILPLLSNTLLERMSEADTLSRAVLDTDEHGQFTARFE
;
A
#
# COMPACT_ATOMS: atom_id res chain seq x y z
N MET A 1 6.99 -21.76 -26.74
CA MET A 1 5.66 -21.13 -26.73
C MET A 1 5.63 -20.15 -25.57
N PRO A 2 5.02 -18.98 -25.66
CA PRO A 2 4.90 -18.08 -24.52
C PRO A 2 4.08 -18.80 -23.45
N ILE A 3 4.61 -18.90 -22.24
CA ILE A 3 3.95 -19.53 -21.07
C ILE A 3 2.85 -18.57 -20.65
N VAL A 4 1.61 -18.86 -21.07
CA VAL A 4 0.44 -18.16 -20.54
C VAL A 4 0.25 -18.66 -19.10
N GLU A 5 0.24 -17.76 -18.13
CA GLU A 5 0.03 -18.13 -16.74
C GLU A 5 -1.31 -18.86 -16.57
N PHE A 6 -1.30 -20.01 -15.91
CA PHE A 6 -2.49 -20.84 -15.64
C PHE A 6 -3.65 -20.05 -15.04
N LYS A 7 -3.33 -19.10 -14.13
CA LYS A 7 -4.31 -18.20 -13.52
C LYS A 7 -5.08 -17.37 -14.55
N SER A 8 -4.41 -16.91 -15.59
CA SER A 8 -5.02 -16.14 -16.67
C SER A 8 -5.98 -17.00 -17.51
N LEU A 9 -5.65 -18.27 -17.75
CA LEU A 9 -6.52 -19.20 -18.46
C LEU A 9 -7.76 -19.58 -17.64
N VAL A 10 -7.60 -19.80 -16.34
CA VAL A 10 -8.73 -20.05 -15.41
C VAL A 10 -9.69 -18.86 -15.37
N SER A 11 -9.19 -17.62 -15.44
CA SER A 11 -10.05 -16.43 -15.48
C SER A 11 -10.89 -16.33 -16.77
N ARG A 12 -10.51 -17.03 -17.83
CA ARG A 12 -11.24 -17.10 -19.10
C ARG A 12 -12.31 -18.19 -19.15
N LEU A 13 -12.35 -19.11 -18.20
CA LEU A 13 -13.42 -20.08 -18.10
C LEU A 13 -14.75 -19.38 -17.82
N ASN A 14 -15.83 -19.81 -18.48
CA ASN A 14 -17.18 -19.40 -18.15
C ASN A 14 -17.57 -19.91 -16.74
N PRO A 15 -18.63 -19.40 -16.12
CA PRO A 15 -19.05 -19.84 -14.78
C PRO A 15 -19.21 -21.36 -14.66
N THR A 16 -19.90 -22.01 -15.60
CA THR A 16 -20.11 -23.48 -15.62
C THR A 16 -18.79 -24.26 -15.62
N CYS A 17 -17.81 -23.85 -16.45
CA CYS A 17 -16.50 -24.52 -16.49
C CYS A 17 -15.65 -24.21 -15.26
N ARG A 18 -15.82 -23.03 -14.64
CA ARG A 18 -15.13 -22.68 -13.40
C ARG A 18 -15.66 -23.50 -12.23
N ASP A 19 -16.98 -23.59 -12.09
CA ASP A 19 -17.63 -24.41 -11.08
C ASP A 19 -17.26 -25.90 -11.25
N ALA A 20 -17.18 -26.38 -12.49
CA ALA A 20 -16.73 -27.73 -12.77
C ALA A 20 -15.28 -27.98 -12.36
N LEU A 21 -14.39 -27.00 -12.53
CA LEU A 21 -12.99 -27.10 -12.10
C LEU A 21 -12.87 -27.11 -10.57
N GLU A 22 -13.64 -26.29 -9.88
CA GLU A 22 -13.68 -26.28 -8.41
C GLU A 22 -14.24 -27.60 -7.85
N ASN A 23 -15.33 -28.11 -8.45
CA ASN A 23 -15.91 -29.41 -8.11
C ASN A 23 -14.98 -30.58 -8.45
N ALA A 24 -14.17 -30.48 -9.52
CA ALA A 24 -13.13 -31.43 -9.87
C ALA A 24 -12.04 -31.51 -8.80
N ALA A 25 -11.67 -30.38 -8.21
CA ALA A 25 -10.75 -30.36 -7.08
C ALA A 25 -11.34 -31.06 -5.84
N GLY A 26 -12.63 -30.85 -5.57
CA GLY A 26 -13.36 -31.57 -4.52
C GLY A 26 -13.43 -33.09 -4.77
N LEU A 27 -13.68 -33.52 -6.02
CA LEU A 27 -13.67 -34.93 -6.41
C LEU A 27 -12.29 -35.58 -6.20
N CYS A 28 -11.23 -34.87 -6.61
CA CYS A 28 -9.85 -35.30 -6.43
C CYS A 28 -9.50 -35.51 -4.94
N LEU A 29 -9.90 -34.58 -4.08
CA LEU A 29 -9.72 -34.68 -2.64
C LEU A 29 -10.49 -35.84 -2.02
N ASN A 30 -11.76 -36.03 -2.40
CA ASN A 30 -12.60 -37.13 -1.90
C ASN A 30 -12.06 -38.51 -2.29
N ARG A 31 -11.43 -38.61 -3.47
CA ARG A 31 -10.78 -39.85 -3.94
C ARG A 31 -9.32 -39.94 -3.51
N THR A 32 -8.79 -38.99 -2.73
CA THR A 32 -7.41 -38.94 -2.26
C THR A 32 -6.36 -39.00 -3.38
N HIS A 33 -6.65 -38.41 -4.55
CA HIS A 33 -5.71 -38.39 -5.67
C HIS A 33 -4.68 -37.28 -5.50
N TYR A 34 -3.53 -37.41 -6.17
CA TYR A 34 -2.40 -36.45 -6.06
C TYR A 34 -2.55 -35.26 -7.00
N GLU A 35 -3.21 -35.43 -8.13
CA GLU A 35 -3.35 -34.40 -9.17
C GLU A 35 -4.80 -34.25 -9.62
N ILE A 36 -5.21 -33.01 -9.84
CA ILE A 36 -6.47 -32.67 -10.49
C ILE A 36 -6.25 -32.77 -11.98
N THR A 37 -6.88 -33.76 -12.63
CA THR A 37 -6.66 -34.09 -14.05
C THR A 37 -7.85 -33.70 -14.93
N ILE A 38 -7.69 -33.84 -16.23
CA ILE A 38 -8.74 -33.58 -17.22
C ILE A 38 -9.97 -34.47 -16.96
N GLU A 39 -9.76 -35.75 -16.57
CA GLU A 39 -10.82 -36.68 -16.26
C GLU A 39 -11.70 -36.19 -15.10
N HIS A 40 -11.12 -35.63 -14.05
CA HIS A 40 -11.91 -35.03 -12.96
C HIS A 40 -12.82 -33.92 -13.46
N MET A 41 -12.29 -33.06 -14.35
CA MET A 41 -13.05 -31.94 -14.90
C MET A 41 -14.15 -32.39 -15.86
N LEU A 42 -13.85 -33.30 -16.79
CA LEU A 42 -14.83 -33.83 -17.73
C LEU A 42 -15.95 -34.57 -17.01
N ALA A 43 -15.65 -35.37 -15.98
CA ALA A 43 -16.66 -36.02 -15.16
C ALA A 43 -17.63 -35.00 -14.53
N ARG A 44 -17.13 -33.87 -13.99
CA ARG A 44 -17.99 -32.83 -13.40
C ARG A 44 -18.78 -32.05 -14.45
N LEU A 45 -18.24 -31.83 -15.63
CA LEU A 45 -18.98 -31.22 -16.75
C LEU A 45 -20.11 -32.09 -17.24
N LEU A 46 -19.94 -33.43 -17.24
CA LEU A 46 -20.97 -34.40 -17.60
C LEU A 46 -22.08 -34.56 -16.59
N ASP A 47 -21.81 -34.27 -15.32
CA ASP A 47 -22.82 -34.28 -14.26
C ASP A 47 -23.87 -33.15 -14.42
N ASP A 48 -23.58 -32.11 -15.21
CA ASP A 48 -24.52 -31.04 -15.52
C ASP A 48 -25.23 -31.29 -16.86
N PRO A 49 -26.53 -31.67 -16.85
CA PRO A 49 -27.31 -31.93 -18.07
C PRO A 49 -27.47 -30.70 -18.99
N GLY A 50 -27.21 -29.49 -18.45
CA GLY A 50 -27.28 -28.22 -19.17
C GLY A 50 -25.96 -27.77 -19.80
N SER A 51 -24.86 -28.49 -19.58
CA SER A 51 -23.55 -28.17 -20.18
C SER A 51 -23.53 -28.44 -21.67
N ASP A 52 -22.77 -27.67 -22.42
CA ASP A 52 -22.57 -27.92 -23.85
C ASP A 52 -22.04 -29.32 -24.10
N LEU A 53 -21.11 -29.77 -23.28
CA LEU A 53 -20.50 -31.11 -23.39
C LEU A 53 -21.54 -32.19 -23.29
N HIS A 54 -22.44 -32.14 -22.32
CA HIS A 54 -23.52 -33.13 -22.18
C HIS A 54 -24.49 -33.10 -23.37
N LEU A 55 -24.88 -31.89 -23.80
CA LEU A 55 -25.83 -31.69 -24.90
C LEU A 55 -25.25 -32.14 -26.25
N ILE A 56 -23.98 -31.84 -26.53
CA ILE A 56 -23.29 -32.26 -27.76
C ILE A 56 -23.21 -33.75 -27.83
N LEU A 57 -22.83 -34.47 -26.77
CA LEU A 57 -22.78 -35.92 -26.74
C LEU A 57 -24.15 -36.54 -27.04
N LYS A 58 -25.20 -36.00 -26.41
CA LYS A 58 -26.57 -36.45 -26.65
C LYS A 58 -27.03 -36.23 -28.09
N GLN A 59 -26.67 -35.09 -28.68
CA GLN A 59 -27.01 -34.76 -30.08
C GLN A 59 -26.19 -35.58 -31.08
N ALA A 60 -25.02 -36.06 -30.67
CA ALA A 60 -24.14 -36.93 -31.45
C ALA A 60 -24.49 -38.44 -31.31
N ASP A 61 -25.57 -38.74 -30.61
CA ASP A 61 -26.03 -40.13 -30.33
C ASP A 61 -25.04 -40.94 -29.47
N ILE A 62 -24.25 -40.25 -28.64
CA ILE A 62 -23.31 -40.82 -27.69
C ILE A 62 -23.94 -40.71 -26.30
N ASP A 63 -24.16 -41.84 -25.61
CA ASP A 63 -24.70 -41.85 -24.25
C ASP A 63 -23.73 -41.19 -23.24
N PRO A 64 -24.04 -40.00 -22.67
CA PRO A 64 -23.20 -39.35 -21.68
C PRO A 64 -22.91 -40.23 -20.46
N GLY A 65 -23.86 -41.07 -20.05
CA GLY A 65 -23.68 -41.98 -18.92
C GLY A 65 -22.66 -43.08 -19.20
N ARG A 66 -22.49 -43.49 -20.48
CA ARG A 66 -21.45 -44.44 -20.88
C ARG A 66 -20.04 -43.80 -20.83
N VAL A 67 -19.94 -42.53 -21.25
CA VAL A 67 -18.69 -41.75 -21.16
C VAL A 67 -18.32 -41.50 -19.70
N LEU A 68 -19.28 -41.10 -18.85
CA LEU A 68 -19.05 -40.86 -17.42
C LEU A 68 -18.56 -42.14 -16.73
N ARG A 69 -19.15 -43.30 -16.99
CA ARG A 69 -18.67 -44.60 -16.45
C ARG A 69 -17.25 -44.91 -16.85
N ALA A 70 -16.89 -44.66 -18.12
CA ALA A 70 -15.53 -44.88 -18.60
C ALA A 70 -14.52 -43.88 -17.96
N LEU A 71 -14.92 -42.63 -17.69
CA LEU A 71 -14.12 -41.66 -16.93
C LEU A 71 -13.96 -42.09 -15.47
N ASP A 72 -14.99 -42.61 -14.84
CA ASP A 72 -14.90 -43.13 -13.47
C ASP A 72 -13.94 -44.32 -13.38
N GLN A 73 -13.98 -45.26 -14.35
CA GLN A 73 -13.00 -46.33 -14.42
C GLN A 73 -11.56 -45.83 -14.63
N ALA A 74 -11.38 -44.77 -15.42
CA ALA A 74 -10.09 -44.15 -15.58
C ALA A 74 -9.60 -43.53 -14.26
N LEU A 75 -10.47 -42.84 -13.53
CA LEU A 75 -10.18 -42.25 -12.22
C LEU A 75 -9.83 -43.30 -11.16
N GLU A 76 -10.47 -44.50 -11.19
CA GLU A 76 -10.15 -45.61 -10.30
C GLU A 76 -8.72 -46.16 -10.50
N SER A 77 -8.15 -45.97 -11.68
CA SER A 77 -6.79 -46.38 -12.01
C SER A 77 -5.70 -45.42 -11.47
N PHE A 78 -6.09 -44.24 -10.96
CA PHE A 78 -5.14 -43.26 -10.49
C PHE A 78 -4.64 -43.59 -9.09
N LYS A 79 -3.40 -43.16 -8.79
CA LYS A 79 -2.81 -43.33 -7.45
C LYS A 79 -3.64 -42.58 -6.41
N ALA A 80 -4.13 -43.30 -5.40
CA ALA A 80 -4.82 -42.78 -4.24
C ALA A 80 -3.89 -42.76 -3.00
N GLY A 81 -4.29 -42.05 -1.94
CA GLY A 81 -3.55 -41.97 -0.67
C GLY A 81 -2.90 -40.62 -0.41
N ASN A 82 -3.25 -39.57 -1.15
CA ASN A 82 -2.81 -38.21 -0.90
C ASN A 82 -3.49 -37.63 0.36
N THR A 83 -2.70 -37.23 1.36
CA THR A 83 -3.17 -36.55 2.57
C THR A 83 -2.94 -35.03 2.52
N GLY A 84 -2.29 -34.55 1.45
CA GLY A 84 -1.98 -33.15 1.22
C GLY A 84 -2.93 -32.45 0.23
N ARG A 85 -2.61 -31.22 -0.15
CA ARG A 85 -3.35 -30.52 -1.22
C ARG A 85 -2.95 -31.08 -2.59
N PRO A 86 -3.91 -31.49 -3.44
CA PRO A 86 -3.61 -31.96 -4.79
C PRO A 86 -3.09 -30.81 -5.66
N GLN A 87 -2.22 -31.15 -6.62
CA GLN A 87 -1.71 -30.19 -7.60
C GLN A 87 -2.52 -30.28 -8.90
N PHE A 88 -2.51 -29.23 -9.69
CA PHE A 88 -3.10 -29.28 -11.03
C PHE A 88 -2.19 -30.05 -11.98
N SER A 89 -2.76 -30.97 -12.75
CA SER A 89 -2.03 -31.66 -13.81
C SER A 89 -1.47 -30.68 -14.84
N PRO A 90 -0.23 -30.87 -15.33
CA PRO A 90 0.36 -30.03 -16.39
C PRO A 90 -0.45 -30.02 -17.70
N LEU A 91 -1.30 -31.02 -17.94
CA LEU A 91 -2.16 -31.11 -19.12
C LEU A 91 -3.37 -30.17 -19.09
N LEU A 92 -3.79 -29.69 -17.91
CA LEU A 92 -4.92 -28.75 -17.79
C LEU A 92 -4.61 -27.36 -18.40
N PRO A 93 -3.47 -26.73 -18.11
CA PRO A 93 -3.07 -25.50 -18.81
C PRO A 93 -3.02 -25.64 -20.32
N ASP A 94 -2.52 -26.78 -20.84
CA ASP A 94 -2.44 -27.04 -22.28
C ASP A 94 -3.84 -27.17 -22.90
N LEU A 95 -4.74 -27.91 -22.24
CA LEU A 95 -6.14 -28.06 -22.69
C LEU A 95 -6.86 -26.70 -22.68
N PHE A 96 -6.69 -25.90 -21.62
CA PHE A 96 -7.32 -24.57 -21.56
C PHE A 96 -6.76 -23.61 -22.60
N GLY A 97 -5.47 -23.70 -22.89
CA GLY A 97 -4.84 -22.93 -23.98
C GLY A 97 -5.40 -23.30 -25.36
N ASP A 98 -5.49 -24.59 -25.66
CA ASP A 98 -6.07 -25.10 -26.93
C ASP A 98 -7.57 -24.72 -27.01
N ALA A 99 -8.32 -24.86 -25.91
CA ALA A 99 -9.74 -24.50 -25.85
C ALA A 99 -9.95 -22.98 -25.99
N TRP A 100 -9.06 -22.16 -25.42
CA TRP A 100 -9.11 -20.71 -25.59
C TRP A 100 -8.89 -20.31 -27.06
N MET A 101 -7.97 -20.94 -27.74
CA MET A 101 -7.77 -20.74 -29.18
C MET A 101 -9.04 -21.03 -29.99
N ILE A 102 -9.73 -22.12 -29.66
CA ILE A 102 -10.99 -22.47 -30.32
C ILE A 102 -12.10 -21.49 -29.94
N ALA A 103 -12.26 -21.15 -28.66
CA ALA A 103 -13.27 -20.21 -28.21
C ALA A 103 -13.09 -18.83 -28.83
N SER A 104 -11.85 -18.31 -28.86
CA SER A 104 -11.57 -16.94 -29.34
C SER A 104 -11.52 -16.84 -30.88
N VAL A 105 -11.00 -17.87 -31.59
CA VAL A 105 -10.77 -17.80 -33.04
C VAL A 105 -11.92 -18.39 -33.83
N ASP A 106 -12.43 -19.55 -33.42
CA ASP A 106 -13.47 -20.24 -34.18
C ASP A 106 -14.89 -19.86 -33.73
N LEU A 107 -15.08 -19.59 -32.42
CA LEU A 107 -16.39 -19.24 -31.85
C LEU A 107 -16.58 -17.74 -31.60
N TYR A 108 -15.54 -16.94 -31.66
CA TYR A 108 -15.55 -15.49 -31.37
C TYR A 108 -16.10 -15.15 -29.96
N GLU A 109 -15.89 -16.04 -28.99
CA GLU A 109 -16.33 -15.90 -27.62
C GLU A 109 -15.23 -15.35 -26.71
N GLN A 110 -15.64 -14.62 -25.65
CA GLN A 110 -14.71 -14.04 -24.67
C GLN A 110 -14.41 -14.96 -23.48
N SER A 111 -15.05 -16.14 -23.44
CA SER A 111 -14.88 -17.13 -22.38
C SER A 111 -14.81 -18.54 -22.96
N ILE A 112 -14.13 -19.43 -22.22
CA ILE A 112 -14.02 -20.84 -22.58
C ILE A 112 -15.26 -21.56 -22.06
N ARG A 113 -16.05 -22.14 -22.95
CA ARG A 113 -17.21 -22.96 -22.60
C ARG A 113 -16.89 -24.44 -22.75
N SER A 114 -17.71 -25.33 -22.19
CA SER A 114 -17.44 -26.77 -22.15
C SER A 114 -17.41 -27.42 -23.55
N GLY A 115 -18.14 -26.86 -24.50
CA GLY A 115 -18.06 -27.30 -25.92
C GLY A 115 -16.70 -27.00 -26.55
N ALA A 116 -16.07 -25.88 -26.24
CA ALA A 116 -14.72 -25.55 -26.70
C ALA A 116 -13.67 -26.46 -26.04
N LEU A 117 -13.85 -26.81 -24.76
CA LEU A 117 -13.00 -27.81 -24.07
C LEU A 117 -13.11 -29.21 -24.73
N LEU A 118 -14.31 -29.63 -25.08
CA LEU A 118 -14.50 -30.91 -25.80
C LEU A 118 -13.84 -30.89 -27.17
N ALA A 119 -13.97 -29.81 -27.94
CA ALA A 119 -13.36 -29.65 -29.24
C ALA A 119 -11.82 -29.70 -29.17
N ALA A 120 -11.23 -29.01 -28.19
CA ALA A 120 -9.79 -29.02 -27.93
C ALA A 120 -9.32 -30.44 -27.54
N PHE A 121 -10.05 -31.08 -26.65
CA PHE A 121 -9.74 -32.43 -26.20
C PHE A 121 -9.76 -33.43 -27.36
N VAL A 122 -10.82 -33.47 -28.18
CA VAL A 122 -10.96 -34.39 -29.28
C VAL A 122 -9.90 -34.17 -30.37
N GLN A 123 -9.54 -32.92 -30.65
CA GLN A 123 -8.50 -32.57 -31.63
C GLN A 123 -7.13 -33.16 -31.30
N ARG A 124 -6.82 -33.37 -30.02
CA ARG A 124 -5.54 -33.90 -29.53
C ARG A 124 -5.75 -35.02 -28.49
N ALA A 125 -6.77 -35.84 -28.69
CA ALA A 125 -7.18 -36.88 -27.73
C ALA A 125 -6.03 -37.79 -27.31
N SER A 126 -5.15 -38.20 -28.23
CA SER A 126 -3.98 -39.04 -27.93
C SER A 126 -2.92 -38.34 -27.04
N PHE A 127 -2.94 -37.02 -26.97
CA PHE A 127 -2.06 -36.24 -26.08
C PHE A 127 -2.67 -36.07 -24.71
N TYR A 128 -4.00 -35.86 -24.64
CA TYR A 128 -4.70 -35.55 -23.39
C TYR A 128 -5.19 -36.80 -22.66
N ALA A 129 -5.44 -37.91 -23.35
CA ALA A 129 -5.98 -39.13 -22.78
C ALA A 129 -5.09 -40.31 -23.02
N GLY A 130 -4.70 -41.00 -21.95
CA GLY A 130 -4.01 -42.30 -22.02
C GLY A 130 -4.94 -43.51 -21.86
N THR A 131 -6.27 -43.36 -21.98
CA THR A 131 -7.25 -44.34 -21.54
C THR A 131 -8.36 -44.59 -22.57
N THR A 132 -9.14 -45.68 -22.37
CA THR A 132 -10.18 -46.18 -23.29
C THR A 132 -11.36 -45.23 -23.50
N TYR A 133 -11.62 -44.26 -22.63
CA TYR A 133 -12.76 -43.33 -22.77
C TYR A 133 -12.63 -42.42 -24.00
N ALA A 134 -11.39 -42.07 -24.41
CA ALA A 134 -11.16 -41.33 -25.65
C ALA A 134 -11.68 -42.06 -26.89
N GLY A 135 -11.70 -43.40 -26.88
CA GLY A 135 -12.24 -44.22 -27.95
C GLY A 135 -13.76 -44.08 -28.14
N LEU A 136 -14.50 -43.69 -27.10
CA LEU A 136 -15.93 -43.40 -27.19
C LEU A 136 -16.25 -42.08 -27.90
N LEU A 137 -15.24 -41.21 -28.08
CA LEU A 137 -15.36 -39.91 -28.71
C LEU A 137 -14.73 -39.85 -30.11
N GLN A 138 -14.31 -41.00 -30.66
CA GLN A 138 -13.61 -41.08 -31.97
C GLN A 138 -14.45 -40.62 -33.14
N ASP A 139 -15.78 -40.71 -33.03
CA ASP A 139 -16.71 -40.30 -34.08
C ASP A 139 -16.97 -38.80 -34.10
N LEU A 140 -16.40 -38.07 -33.13
CA LEU A 140 -16.45 -36.64 -33.04
C LEU A 140 -15.13 -36.01 -33.53
N ASP A 141 -15.24 -35.03 -34.40
CA ASP A 141 -14.13 -34.16 -34.79
C ASP A 141 -14.46 -32.70 -34.47
N LYS A 142 -13.44 -31.83 -34.50
CA LYS A 142 -13.62 -30.38 -34.20
C LYS A 142 -14.71 -29.74 -35.09
N PRO A 143 -14.74 -29.89 -36.43
CA PRO A 143 -15.80 -29.30 -37.26
C PRO A 143 -17.19 -29.72 -36.82
N ARG A 144 -17.38 -31.00 -36.55
CA ARG A 144 -18.67 -31.57 -36.12
C ARG A 144 -19.12 -31.02 -34.77
N ILE A 145 -18.18 -30.87 -33.81
CA ILE A 145 -18.48 -30.29 -32.49
C ILE A 145 -18.91 -28.84 -32.65
N LEU A 146 -18.24 -28.05 -33.49
CA LEU A 146 -18.59 -26.64 -33.73
C LEU A 146 -19.97 -26.51 -34.41
N GLU A 147 -20.33 -27.41 -35.35
CA GLU A 147 -21.65 -27.45 -35.95
C GLU A 147 -22.73 -27.78 -34.89
N LEU A 148 -22.50 -28.81 -34.07
CA LEU A 148 -23.40 -29.20 -32.99
C LEU A 148 -23.55 -28.13 -31.91
N LEU A 149 -22.50 -27.39 -31.57
CA LEU A 149 -22.54 -26.24 -30.66
C LEU A 149 -23.56 -25.20 -31.15
N GLY A 150 -23.61 -24.91 -32.45
CA GLY A 150 -24.62 -24.01 -33.03
C GLY A 150 -26.06 -24.51 -32.83
N VAL A 151 -26.26 -25.82 -32.90
CA VAL A 151 -27.59 -26.45 -32.71
C VAL A 151 -28.01 -26.45 -31.23
N VAL A 152 -27.09 -26.78 -30.31
CA VAL A 152 -27.42 -26.90 -28.88
C VAL A 152 -27.40 -25.56 -28.14
N ALA A 153 -26.91 -24.50 -28.76
CA ALA A 153 -26.77 -23.17 -28.14
C ALA A 153 -28.08 -22.66 -27.50
N ALA A 154 -29.24 -22.93 -28.09
CA ALA A 154 -30.53 -22.51 -27.57
C ALA A 154 -30.98 -23.26 -26.30
N ALA A 155 -30.48 -24.52 -26.14
CA ALA A 155 -30.83 -25.38 -25.01
C ALA A 155 -29.75 -25.39 -23.92
N SER A 156 -28.59 -24.83 -24.21
CA SER A 156 -27.44 -24.79 -23.33
C SER A 156 -27.57 -23.69 -22.25
N ARG A 157 -27.30 -24.07 -21.01
CA ARG A 157 -27.21 -23.15 -19.88
C ARG A 157 -26.04 -22.14 -20.06
N GLU A 158 -24.97 -22.57 -20.72
CA GLU A 158 -23.77 -21.76 -20.96
C GLU A 158 -24.02 -20.62 -21.96
N SER A 159 -25.03 -20.71 -22.82
CA SER A 159 -25.43 -19.64 -23.74
C SER A 159 -26.23 -18.50 -23.04
N GLY A 160 -26.95 -18.83 -21.95
CA GLY A 160 -27.68 -17.85 -21.16
C GLY A 160 -26.82 -17.04 -20.17
N GLU A 161 -25.65 -17.51 -19.84
CA GLU A 161 -24.72 -16.87 -18.90
C GLU A 161 -23.95 -15.70 -19.53
N ALA A 162 -23.72 -15.72 -20.83
CA ALA A 162 -23.11 -14.61 -21.59
C ALA A 162 -23.98 -13.33 -21.62
N VAL A 163 -25.29 -13.46 -21.31
CA VAL A 163 -26.26 -12.35 -21.35
C VAL A 163 -26.50 -11.71 -19.96
N ARG A 164 -26.05 -12.31 -18.86
CA ARG A 164 -26.33 -11.82 -17.49
C ARG A 164 -25.30 -10.84 -16.92
N SER A 165 -24.22 -10.55 -17.64
CA SER A 165 -23.25 -9.51 -17.23
C SER A 165 -23.46 -8.12 -17.85
N GLY A 166 -24.59 -7.85 -18.49
CA GLY A 166 -24.91 -6.53 -19.05
C GLY A 166 -26.41 -6.33 -19.12
N GLY A 167 -26.98 -5.74 -18.04
CA GLY A 167 -28.43 -5.50 -17.98
C GLY A 167 -28.89 -4.22 -18.65
N ALA A 168 -29.96 -4.32 -19.42
CA ALA A 168 -31.19 -3.47 -19.35
C ALA A 168 -32.14 -3.84 -20.49
N PRO A 169 -33.48 -3.68 -20.32
CA PRO A 169 -34.45 -4.40 -21.13
C PRO A 169 -35.03 -3.56 -22.27
N GLY A 170 -35.30 -4.25 -23.38
CA GLY A 170 -36.39 -3.96 -24.29
C GLY A 170 -36.05 -3.26 -25.60
N ALA A 171 -36.02 -4.08 -26.67
CA ALA A 171 -36.80 -3.77 -27.89
C ALA A 171 -36.59 -4.85 -28.97
N GLN A 172 -37.70 -5.17 -29.59
CA GLN A 172 -38.06 -6.15 -30.58
C GLN A 172 -37.10 -6.39 -31.76
N ALA A 173 -37.14 -7.63 -32.20
CA ALA A 173 -36.55 -8.18 -33.41
C ALA A 173 -36.85 -7.42 -34.71
N GLY A 174 -35.84 -7.23 -35.51
CA GLY A 174 -35.92 -6.90 -36.93
C GLY A 174 -34.59 -7.27 -37.57
N ALA A 175 -34.69 -8.07 -38.59
CA ALA A 175 -33.62 -8.69 -39.37
C ALA A 175 -32.69 -7.67 -40.06
N ASP A 176 -31.48 -8.17 -40.35
CA ASP A 176 -30.49 -7.73 -41.30
C ASP A 176 -29.28 -6.92 -40.81
N GLY A 177 -28.12 -7.51 -41.10
CA GLY A 177 -26.92 -6.83 -41.57
C GLY A 177 -26.05 -6.21 -40.46
N GLN A 178 -24.90 -6.87 -40.21
CA GLN A 178 -23.63 -6.21 -39.76
C GLN A 178 -23.75 -4.85 -39.05
N ARG A 179 -24.03 -4.82 -37.75
CA ARG A 179 -23.66 -3.67 -36.93
C ARG A 179 -22.24 -3.84 -36.40
N GLN A 180 -21.25 -3.64 -37.28
CA GLN A 180 -19.94 -3.20 -36.88
C GLN A 180 -20.13 -1.77 -36.32
N GLY A 181 -20.09 -1.60 -35.01
CA GLY A 181 -19.95 -0.28 -34.40
C GLY A 181 -18.74 0.42 -35.02
N THR A 182 -18.80 1.74 -35.21
CA THR A 182 -17.70 2.53 -35.77
C THR A 182 -16.43 2.33 -34.94
N ALA A 183 -15.24 2.57 -35.54
CA ALA A 183 -13.98 2.41 -34.82
C ALA A 183 -13.94 3.33 -33.57
N ILE A 184 -14.54 4.52 -33.64
CA ILE A 184 -14.71 5.44 -32.50
C ILE A 184 -15.53 4.76 -31.39
N GLN A 185 -16.66 4.14 -31.69
CA GLN A 185 -17.51 3.49 -30.66
C GLN A 185 -16.84 2.28 -29.99
N ARG A 186 -15.87 1.65 -30.67
CA ARG A 186 -15.18 0.46 -30.17
C ARG A 186 -13.92 0.77 -29.37
N PHE A 187 -13.24 1.86 -29.69
CA PHE A 187 -11.89 2.15 -29.19
C PHE A 187 -11.77 3.54 -28.55
N CYS A 188 -12.86 4.29 -28.47
CA CYS A 188 -12.86 5.60 -27.82
C CYS A 188 -14.00 5.73 -26.83
N GLU A 189 -13.73 6.46 -25.77
CA GLU A 189 -14.70 6.86 -24.74
C GLU A 189 -15.06 8.33 -24.91
N ASP A 190 -16.35 8.67 -24.88
CA ASP A 190 -16.81 10.05 -25.04
C ASP A 190 -16.94 10.76 -23.68
N PHE A 191 -15.92 11.58 -23.35
CA PHE A 191 -15.90 12.38 -22.13
C PHE A 191 -16.97 13.50 -22.14
N THR A 192 -17.26 14.07 -23.28
CA THR A 192 -18.30 15.11 -23.40
C THR A 192 -19.71 14.55 -23.20
N ALA A 193 -19.96 13.34 -23.66
CA ALA A 193 -21.23 12.67 -23.40
C ALA A 193 -21.35 12.32 -21.90
N LYS A 194 -20.30 11.79 -21.30
CA LYS A 194 -20.26 11.52 -19.85
C LYS A 194 -20.48 12.78 -19.01
N ALA A 195 -19.89 13.91 -19.42
CA ALA A 195 -20.08 15.20 -18.75
C ALA A 195 -21.55 15.62 -18.79
N ARG A 196 -22.22 15.54 -19.97
CA ARG A 196 -23.64 15.87 -20.13
C ARG A 196 -24.58 14.94 -19.35
N GLU A 197 -24.17 13.68 -19.15
CA GLU A 197 -24.90 12.70 -18.37
C GLU A 197 -24.66 12.84 -16.86
N GLY A 198 -23.82 13.78 -16.42
CA GLY A 198 -23.47 13.94 -14.99
C GLY A 198 -22.64 12.79 -14.40
N LYS A 199 -21.93 12.04 -15.25
CA LYS A 199 -21.12 10.89 -14.83
C LYS A 199 -19.68 11.25 -14.47
N ILE A 200 -19.27 12.50 -14.75
CA ILE A 200 -17.95 13.02 -14.41
C ILE A 200 -18.04 13.76 -13.07
N ASP A 201 -17.05 13.53 -12.22
CA ASP A 201 -16.91 14.23 -10.95
C ASP A 201 -16.57 15.71 -11.16
N PRO A 202 -17.07 16.62 -10.33
CA PRO A 202 -16.67 18.01 -10.37
C PRO A 202 -15.16 18.16 -10.16
N VAL A 203 -14.51 18.93 -11.00
CA VAL A 203 -13.04 19.13 -10.94
C VAL A 203 -12.74 20.48 -10.31
N PHE A 204 -11.98 20.46 -9.22
CA PHE A 204 -11.59 21.65 -8.46
C PHE A 204 -10.08 21.87 -8.51
N GLY A 205 -9.67 23.15 -8.42
CA GLY A 205 -8.28 23.51 -8.23
C GLY A 205 -7.35 23.31 -9.43
N ARG A 206 -7.91 23.09 -10.62
CA ARG A 206 -7.18 22.94 -11.89
C ARG A 206 -7.57 23.97 -12.96
N ASP A 207 -8.17 25.07 -12.55
CA ASP A 207 -8.67 26.11 -13.45
C ASP A 207 -7.58 26.78 -14.28
N ALA A 208 -6.39 26.93 -13.73
CA ALA A 208 -5.26 27.54 -14.44
C ALA A 208 -4.77 26.64 -15.58
N GLU A 209 -4.62 25.35 -15.30
CA GLU A 209 -4.17 24.36 -16.27
C GLU A 209 -5.24 24.13 -17.37
N ILE A 210 -6.52 24.08 -16.99
CA ILE A 210 -7.62 23.99 -17.97
C ILE A 210 -7.64 25.22 -18.88
N ARG A 211 -7.49 26.44 -18.34
CA ARG A 211 -7.39 27.66 -19.14
C ARG A 211 -6.18 27.62 -20.06
N GLN A 212 -5.03 27.19 -19.58
CA GLN A 212 -3.84 27.04 -20.41
C GLN A 212 -4.06 26.05 -21.55
N MET A 213 -4.75 24.92 -21.30
CA MET A 213 -5.12 23.98 -22.38
C MET A 213 -6.05 24.61 -23.42
N VAL A 214 -7.07 25.36 -22.97
CA VAL A 214 -7.98 26.08 -23.86
C VAL A 214 -7.20 27.05 -24.73
N ASP A 215 -6.27 27.82 -24.15
CA ASP A 215 -5.43 28.77 -24.89
C ASP A 215 -4.54 28.07 -25.92
N ILE A 216 -3.97 26.91 -25.57
CA ILE A 216 -3.15 26.11 -26.49
C ILE A 216 -4.00 25.58 -27.64
N LEU A 217 -5.17 24.99 -27.35
CA LEU A 217 -6.11 24.47 -28.35
C LEU A 217 -6.60 25.55 -29.33
N ALA A 218 -6.65 26.81 -28.90
CA ALA A 218 -7.05 27.94 -29.74
C ALA A 218 -5.93 28.43 -30.69
N ARG A 219 -4.70 28.00 -30.53
CA ARG A 219 -3.55 28.44 -31.36
C ARG A 219 -3.59 27.84 -32.77
N ARG A 220 -2.97 28.52 -33.71
CA ARG A 220 -2.79 28.02 -35.09
C ARG A 220 -1.68 26.98 -35.24
N ARG A 221 -0.65 27.02 -34.36
CA ARG A 221 0.50 26.14 -34.36
C ARG A 221 0.77 25.74 -32.93
N LYS A 222 1.37 24.56 -32.71
CA LYS A 222 1.57 23.96 -31.37
C LYS A 222 0.26 23.96 -30.57
N ASN A 223 -0.78 23.53 -31.21
CA ASN A 223 -2.17 23.55 -30.70
C ASN A 223 -2.59 22.24 -30.04
N ASN A 224 -1.64 21.36 -29.74
CA ASN A 224 -1.88 20.13 -29.00
C ASN A 224 -1.25 20.27 -27.61
N PRO A 225 -2.01 20.37 -26.53
CA PRO A 225 -1.46 20.37 -25.18
C PRO A 225 -0.97 18.98 -24.80
N ILE A 226 0.13 18.92 -24.05
CA ILE A 226 0.59 17.72 -23.38
C ILE A 226 0.66 17.97 -21.88
N CYS A 227 -0.18 17.28 -21.12
CA CYS A 227 -0.22 17.32 -19.67
C CYS A 227 0.90 16.45 -19.09
N VAL A 228 1.85 17.05 -18.39
CA VAL A 228 2.99 16.36 -17.82
C VAL A 228 3.01 16.55 -16.32
N GLY A 229 3.03 15.45 -15.59
CA GLY A 229 3.06 15.43 -14.13
C GLY A 229 3.20 14.01 -13.61
N ASP A 230 3.52 13.89 -12.31
CA ASP A 230 3.68 12.60 -11.67
C ASP A 230 2.37 11.78 -11.63
N PRO A 231 2.44 10.46 -11.43
CA PRO A 231 1.24 9.64 -11.25
C PRO A 231 0.43 10.12 -10.03
N GLY A 232 -0.89 10.24 -10.19
CA GLY A 232 -1.78 10.64 -9.09
C GLY A 232 -1.99 12.15 -8.89
N VAL A 233 -1.31 13.03 -9.67
CA VAL A 233 -1.53 14.49 -9.58
C VAL A 233 -2.84 14.97 -10.23
N GLY A 234 -3.62 14.08 -10.85
CA GLY A 234 -4.90 14.41 -11.46
C GLY A 234 -4.81 14.85 -12.93
N LYS A 235 -3.92 14.23 -13.72
CA LYS A 235 -3.82 14.51 -15.19
C LYS A 235 -5.15 14.29 -15.91
N THR A 236 -5.81 13.18 -15.67
CA THR A 236 -7.11 12.82 -16.27
C THR A 236 -8.22 13.77 -15.78
N ALA A 237 -8.18 14.18 -14.51
CA ALA A 237 -9.15 15.14 -13.96
C ALA A 237 -9.13 16.49 -14.69
N VAL A 238 -7.97 16.97 -15.13
CA VAL A 238 -7.88 18.22 -15.94
C VAL A 238 -8.62 18.08 -17.27
N ILE A 239 -8.57 16.89 -17.88
CA ILE A 239 -9.29 16.57 -19.12
C ILE A 239 -10.80 16.46 -18.87
N GLU A 240 -11.19 15.83 -17.78
CA GLU A 240 -12.57 15.74 -17.32
C GLU A 240 -13.14 17.15 -17.04
N GLY A 241 -12.35 18.01 -16.38
CA GLY A 241 -12.70 19.41 -16.16
C GLY A 241 -12.88 20.20 -17.47
N LEU A 242 -12.06 19.93 -18.48
CA LEU A 242 -12.27 20.51 -19.82
C LEU A 242 -13.57 20.00 -20.46
N ALA A 243 -13.86 18.68 -20.32
CA ALA A 243 -15.11 18.11 -20.84
C ALA A 243 -16.35 18.71 -20.17
N LEU A 244 -16.30 18.96 -18.85
CA LEU A 244 -17.38 19.65 -18.12
C LEU A 244 -17.59 21.05 -18.65
N ARG A 245 -16.55 21.87 -18.83
CA ARG A 245 -16.67 23.22 -19.40
C ARG A 245 -17.17 23.21 -20.82
N ILE A 246 -16.81 22.24 -21.65
CA ILE A 246 -17.37 22.09 -23.01
C ILE A 246 -18.85 21.75 -22.94
N ALA A 247 -19.25 20.88 -22.01
CA ALA A 247 -20.66 20.49 -21.85
C ALA A 247 -21.55 21.63 -21.33
N GLU A 248 -20.98 22.53 -20.52
CA GLU A 248 -21.62 23.73 -19.96
C GLU A 248 -21.51 24.96 -20.86
N ASP A 249 -20.90 24.83 -22.05
CA ASP A 249 -20.61 25.93 -22.98
C ASP A 249 -19.70 27.04 -22.40
N ASP A 250 -18.97 26.78 -21.31
CA ASP A 250 -18.00 27.69 -20.67
C ASP A 250 -16.62 27.62 -21.35
N VAL A 251 -16.63 27.71 -22.67
CA VAL A 251 -15.43 27.67 -23.51
C VAL A 251 -15.53 28.68 -24.65
N PRO A 252 -14.40 29.16 -25.24
CA PRO A 252 -14.42 30.00 -26.42
C PRO A 252 -15.20 29.37 -27.58
N GLU A 253 -15.75 30.19 -28.46
CA GLU A 253 -16.58 29.77 -29.61
C GLU A 253 -15.94 28.66 -30.46
N LEU A 254 -14.60 28.66 -30.56
CA LEU A 254 -13.81 27.64 -31.28
C LEU A 254 -13.93 26.23 -30.68
N LEU A 255 -14.23 26.10 -29.39
CA LEU A 255 -14.37 24.84 -28.67
C LEU A 255 -15.81 24.46 -28.33
N ARG A 256 -16.78 25.31 -28.70
CA ARG A 256 -18.20 24.98 -28.61
C ARG A 256 -18.52 23.86 -29.59
N ASN A 257 -19.38 22.96 -29.20
CA ASN A 257 -19.78 21.80 -30.01
C ASN A 257 -18.63 20.82 -30.38
N VAL A 258 -17.51 20.88 -29.68
CA VAL A 258 -16.44 19.92 -29.82
C VAL A 258 -16.77 18.65 -29.02
N THR A 259 -16.46 17.48 -29.58
CA THR A 259 -16.52 16.21 -28.87
C THR A 259 -15.12 15.83 -28.36
N LEU A 260 -14.97 15.58 -27.07
CA LEU A 260 -13.73 15.11 -26.48
C LEU A 260 -13.78 13.59 -26.32
N LEU A 261 -12.95 12.88 -27.09
CA LEU A 261 -12.87 11.43 -27.10
C LEU A 261 -11.57 10.97 -26.44
N GLY A 262 -11.65 10.07 -25.49
CA GLY A 262 -10.49 9.39 -24.91
C GLY A 262 -10.17 8.11 -25.66
N LEU A 263 -8.92 7.92 -26.08
CA LEU A 263 -8.47 6.71 -26.77
C LEU A 263 -8.20 5.59 -25.76
N ASP A 264 -8.92 4.49 -25.91
CA ASP A 264 -8.67 3.27 -25.11
C ASP A 264 -7.57 2.42 -25.74
N LEU A 265 -6.35 2.58 -25.24
CA LEU A 265 -5.18 1.83 -25.71
C LEU A 265 -5.30 0.34 -25.41
N GLY A 266 -5.92 -0.02 -24.27
CA GLY A 266 -6.16 -1.41 -23.91
C GLY A 266 -7.07 -2.12 -24.89
N ALA A 267 -8.16 -1.47 -25.31
CA ALA A 267 -9.08 -2.00 -26.33
C ALA A 267 -8.42 -2.10 -27.72
N LEU A 268 -7.51 -1.16 -28.04
CA LEU A 268 -6.75 -1.21 -29.30
C LEU A 268 -5.76 -2.37 -29.33
N GLU A 269 -5.11 -2.68 -28.20
CA GLU A 269 -4.13 -3.76 -28.06
C GLU A 269 -4.78 -5.14 -27.85
N ALA A 270 -5.96 -5.18 -27.26
CA ALA A 270 -6.65 -6.42 -26.96
C ALA A 270 -6.92 -7.23 -28.24
N GLY A 271 -6.31 -8.42 -28.34
CA GLY A 271 -6.44 -9.30 -29.50
C GLY A 271 -5.66 -8.90 -30.75
N ALA A 272 -4.84 -7.84 -30.72
CA ALA A 272 -3.98 -7.44 -31.84
C ALA A 272 -2.69 -8.31 -31.93
N GLY A 273 -2.85 -9.63 -31.82
CA GLY A 273 -1.72 -10.58 -31.92
C GLY A 273 -1.08 -10.69 -33.30
N VAL A 274 -1.71 -10.12 -34.35
CA VAL A 274 -1.19 -10.08 -35.70
C VAL A 274 -0.57 -8.71 -35.97
N LYS A 275 0.67 -8.72 -36.48
CA LYS A 275 1.40 -7.51 -36.85
C LYS A 275 0.58 -6.63 -37.81
N GLY A 276 0.34 -5.39 -37.41
CA GLY A 276 -0.42 -4.41 -38.21
C GLY A 276 -1.92 -4.26 -37.85
N GLU A 277 -2.48 -5.12 -37.01
CA GLU A 277 -3.89 -5.00 -36.62
C GLU A 277 -4.13 -3.78 -35.72
N PHE A 278 -3.28 -3.56 -34.72
CA PHE A 278 -3.25 -2.36 -33.88
C PHE A 278 -3.17 -1.08 -34.74
N GLU A 279 -2.27 -1.07 -35.74
CA GLU A 279 -2.10 0.06 -36.64
C GLU A 279 -3.36 0.30 -37.50
N ASN A 280 -4.01 -0.77 -37.98
CA ASN A 280 -5.23 -0.66 -38.76
C ASN A 280 -6.40 -0.14 -37.94
N ARG A 281 -6.51 -0.58 -36.68
CA ARG A 281 -7.52 -0.07 -35.73
C ARG A 281 -7.30 1.42 -35.44
N LEU A 282 -6.07 1.83 -35.10
CA LEU A 282 -5.73 3.24 -34.87
C LEU A 282 -5.95 4.07 -36.13
N ARG A 283 -5.61 3.57 -37.31
CA ARG A 283 -5.88 4.24 -38.60
C ARG A 283 -7.38 4.38 -38.86
N GLY A 284 -8.18 3.38 -38.50
CA GLY A 284 -9.65 3.45 -38.53
C GLY A 284 -10.19 4.61 -37.69
N VAL A 285 -9.76 4.71 -36.43
CA VAL A 285 -10.13 5.81 -35.52
C VAL A 285 -9.73 7.16 -36.11
N ILE A 286 -8.48 7.32 -36.58
CA ILE A 286 -8.01 8.58 -37.19
C ILE A 286 -8.84 8.99 -38.42
N ASN A 287 -9.19 8.01 -39.27
CA ASN A 287 -9.98 8.28 -40.49
C ASN A 287 -11.41 8.67 -40.13
N GLU A 288 -12.02 8.03 -39.14
CA GLU A 288 -13.39 8.41 -38.69
C GLU A 288 -13.39 9.77 -38.03
N ILE A 289 -12.38 10.13 -37.22
CA ILE A 289 -12.25 11.48 -36.64
C ILE A 289 -12.16 12.55 -37.76
N LYS A 290 -11.40 12.27 -38.82
CA LYS A 290 -11.28 13.21 -39.96
C LYS A 290 -12.57 13.35 -40.77
N ALA A 291 -13.38 12.30 -40.85
CA ALA A 291 -14.63 12.27 -41.57
C ALA A 291 -15.82 12.82 -40.75
N SER A 292 -15.61 13.06 -39.47
CA SER A 292 -16.66 13.55 -38.57
C SER A 292 -17.13 14.93 -38.94
N PRO A 293 -18.46 15.18 -39.00
CA PRO A 293 -19.03 16.51 -39.23
C PRO A 293 -18.84 17.45 -38.01
N THR A 294 -18.70 16.91 -36.83
CA THR A 294 -18.41 17.65 -35.59
C THR A 294 -16.91 17.65 -35.29
N PRO A 295 -16.32 18.77 -34.84
CA PRO A 295 -14.93 18.81 -34.47
C PRO A 295 -14.68 17.86 -33.29
N ILE A 296 -13.66 17.02 -33.41
CA ILE A 296 -13.25 16.05 -32.39
C ILE A 296 -11.86 16.40 -31.88
N ILE A 297 -11.68 16.33 -30.54
CA ILE A 297 -10.38 16.35 -29.87
C ILE A 297 -10.14 14.96 -29.30
N LEU A 298 -8.99 14.37 -29.64
CA LEU A 298 -8.60 13.05 -29.17
C LEU A 298 -7.71 13.19 -27.93
N PHE A 299 -8.14 12.67 -26.81
CA PHE A 299 -7.33 12.53 -25.63
C PHE A 299 -6.60 11.19 -25.62
N ILE A 300 -5.31 11.21 -25.34
CA ILE A 300 -4.45 10.03 -25.25
C ILE A 300 -3.78 10.04 -23.88
N ASP A 301 -4.26 9.18 -23.00
CA ASP A 301 -3.57 8.96 -21.73
C ASP A 301 -2.37 8.05 -21.93
N GLU A 302 -1.37 8.19 -21.08
CA GLU A 302 -0.09 7.46 -21.20
C GLU A 302 0.48 7.47 -22.63
N ALA A 303 0.47 8.63 -23.27
CA ALA A 303 0.82 8.81 -24.68
C ALA A 303 2.23 8.30 -25.05
N HIS A 304 3.09 8.08 -24.06
CA HIS A 304 4.39 7.46 -24.22
C HIS A 304 4.31 6.01 -24.71
N THR A 305 3.23 5.29 -24.40
CA THR A 305 3.02 3.90 -24.83
C THR A 305 2.90 3.82 -26.35
N LEU A 306 2.23 4.79 -26.99
CA LEU A 306 2.16 4.89 -28.44
C LEU A 306 3.50 5.18 -29.13
N ILE A 307 4.44 5.81 -28.40
CA ILE A 307 5.73 6.25 -28.95
C ILE A 307 6.83 5.25 -28.63
N GLY A 308 6.71 4.53 -27.49
CA GLY A 308 7.73 3.63 -26.97
C GLY A 308 7.46 2.15 -27.14
N ALA A 309 6.33 1.74 -27.66
CA ALA A 309 5.92 0.33 -27.83
C ALA A 309 6.82 -0.49 -28.78
N GLY A 310 7.90 0.08 -29.29
CA GLY A 310 8.91 -0.56 -30.15
C GLY A 310 10.07 -1.22 -29.39
N GLY A 311 9.78 -2.06 -28.35
CA GLY A 311 10.81 -2.76 -27.57
C GLY A 311 11.52 -3.92 -28.27
N SER A 312 11.21 -4.28 -29.51
CA SER A 312 11.96 -5.21 -30.36
C SER A 312 12.05 -4.66 -31.78
N ALA A 313 13.23 -4.72 -32.34
CA ALA A 313 13.51 -4.24 -33.69
C ALA A 313 12.50 -4.81 -34.70
N GLY A 314 11.51 -4.01 -35.14
CA GLY A 314 10.53 -4.40 -36.13
C GLY A 314 9.05 -4.10 -35.84
N THR A 315 8.68 -3.53 -34.68
CA THR A 315 7.32 -3.03 -34.43
C THR A 315 7.26 -1.58 -34.92
N SER A 316 6.33 -1.31 -35.84
CA SER A 316 6.15 0.05 -36.37
C SER A 316 5.55 0.93 -35.29
N ASP A 317 6.19 2.06 -35.09
CA ASP A 317 5.85 3.12 -34.17
C ASP A 317 4.44 3.65 -34.47
N ALA A 318 3.47 3.47 -33.61
CA ALA A 318 2.14 4.09 -33.71
C ALA A 318 2.27 5.62 -33.86
N ALA A 319 3.34 6.20 -33.30
CA ALA A 319 3.70 7.59 -33.51
C ALA A 319 3.85 7.97 -34.98
N ASN A 320 4.35 7.04 -35.84
CA ASN A 320 4.50 7.32 -37.27
C ASN A 320 3.15 7.45 -38.00
N LEU A 321 2.07 6.91 -37.46
CA LEU A 321 0.72 7.11 -37.96
C LEU A 321 0.14 8.45 -37.52
N LEU A 322 0.42 8.87 -36.29
CA LEU A 322 -0.06 10.15 -35.72
C LEU A 322 0.70 11.36 -36.26
N LYS A 323 2.02 11.26 -36.44
CA LYS A 323 2.90 12.37 -36.88
C LYS A 323 2.41 13.07 -38.16
N PRO A 324 1.99 12.39 -39.24
CA PRO A 324 1.48 13.05 -40.43
C PRO A 324 0.15 13.79 -40.19
N ALA A 325 -0.77 13.22 -39.44
CA ALA A 325 -2.06 13.83 -39.13
C ALA A 325 -1.92 15.07 -38.25
N LEU A 326 -1.05 14.99 -37.22
CA LEU A 326 -0.68 16.13 -36.36
C LEU A 326 0.06 17.23 -37.16
N ALA A 327 0.92 16.81 -38.13
CA ALA A 327 1.69 17.74 -38.94
C ALA A 327 0.82 18.58 -39.85
N ARG A 328 -0.27 17.99 -40.40
CA ARG A 328 -1.20 18.66 -41.27
C ARG A 328 -2.29 19.41 -40.54
N GLY A 329 -2.39 19.26 -39.19
CA GLY A 329 -3.45 19.83 -38.36
C GLY A 329 -4.83 19.16 -38.58
N GLU A 330 -4.82 17.95 -39.13
CA GLU A 330 -6.03 17.15 -39.38
C GLU A 330 -6.55 16.45 -38.10
N LEU A 331 -5.72 16.37 -37.07
CA LEU A 331 -6.04 15.76 -35.76
C LEU A 331 -5.66 16.76 -34.67
N ARG A 332 -6.59 17.10 -33.81
CA ARG A 332 -6.37 17.81 -32.56
C ARG A 332 -6.26 16.80 -31.45
N THR A 333 -5.20 16.88 -30.66
CA THR A 333 -4.90 15.86 -29.66
C THR A 333 -4.49 16.52 -28.35
N ILE A 334 -4.98 15.97 -27.25
CA ILE A 334 -4.47 16.23 -25.90
C ILE A 334 -3.73 14.96 -25.47
N ALA A 335 -2.53 15.09 -24.95
CA ALA A 335 -1.75 13.97 -24.46
C ALA A 335 -1.52 14.10 -22.95
N ALA A 336 -1.39 12.98 -22.25
CA ALA A 336 -0.95 12.95 -20.86
C ALA A 336 0.22 11.97 -20.72
N THR A 337 1.21 12.31 -19.88
CA THR A 337 2.39 11.48 -19.63
C THR A 337 3.10 11.90 -18.34
N THR A 338 4.08 11.15 -17.88
CA THR A 338 4.95 11.53 -16.76
C THR A 338 6.16 12.35 -17.22
N TRP A 339 6.86 12.99 -16.27
CA TRP A 339 8.06 13.78 -16.58
C TRP A 339 9.18 12.94 -17.18
N SER A 340 9.44 11.76 -16.65
CA SER A 340 10.47 10.85 -17.12
C SER A 340 10.22 10.41 -18.56
N GLU A 341 8.98 10.09 -18.87
CA GLU A 341 8.54 9.65 -20.20
C GLU A 341 8.48 10.79 -21.21
N TYR A 342 8.04 11.98 -20.77
CA TYR A 342 8.11 13.19 -21.61
C TYR A 342 9.53 13.48 -22.09
N LYS A 343 10.50 13.51 -21.17
CA LYS A 343 11.93 13.71 -21.50
C LYS A 343 12.48 12.60 -22.39
N LYS A 344 12.07 11.37 -22.17
CA LYS A 344 12.57 10.20 -22.89
C LYS A 344 12.03 10.11 -24.32
N TYR A 345 10.76 10.40 -24.53
CA TYR A 345 10.05 10.09 -25.79
C TYR A 345 9.61 11.34 -26.56
N PHE A 346 9.10 12.39 -25.90
CA PHE A 346 8.59 13.59 -26.57
C PHE A 346 9.65 14.65 -26.82
N GLU A 347 10.44 14.97 -25.82
CA GLU A 347 11.45 16.05 -25.94
C GLU A 347 12.56 15.68 -26.93
N LYS A 348 12.93 14.40 -27.00
CA LYS A 348 13.95 13.91 -27.93
C LYS A 348 13.48 13.80 -29.39
N ASP A 349 12.16 13.79 -29.63
CA ASP A 349 11.60 13.73 -30.98
C ASP A 349 11.25 15.15 -31.49
N PRO A 350 12.03 15.73 -32.43
CA PRO A 350 11.82 17.09 -32.91
C PRO A 350 10.46 17.29 -33.61
N ALA A 351 9.87 16.21 -34.16
CA ALA A 351 8.58 16.29 -34.83
C ALA A 351 7.44 16.44 -33.84
N LEU A 352 7.50 15.74 -32.72
CA LEU A 352 6.53 15.83 -31.61
C LEU A 352 6.73 17.10 -30.78
N ALA A 353 7.97 17.44 -30.41
CA ALA A 353 8.29 18.65 -29.64
C ALA A 353 7.81 19.94 -30.31
N ARG A 354 7.75 19.96 -31.66
CA ARG A 354 7.22 21.12 -32.42
C ARG A 354 5.69 21.16 -32.51
N ARG A 355 4.99 20.10 -32.10
CA ARG A 355 3.53 19.99 -32.24
C ARG A 355 2.80 20.04 -30.91
N PHE A 356 3.44 19.58 -29.85
CA PHE A 356 2.89 19.64 -28.51
C PHE A 356 3.42 20.84 -27.74
N GLU A 357 2.56 21.41 -26.89
CA GLU A 357 2.90 22.45 -25.94
C GLU A 357 2.65 21.93 -24.52
N LEU A 358 3.64 22.17 -23.66
CA LEU A 358 3.66 21.64 -22.32
C LEU A 358 2.64 22.32 -21.40
N VAL A 359 1.83 21.54 -20.73
CA VAL A 359 1.03 21.92 -19.56
C VAL A 359 1.58 21.16 -18.35
N LYS A 360 2.24 21.87 -17.46
CA LYS A 360 2.84 21.28 -16.27
C LYS A 360 1.77 21.09 -15.20
N LEU A 361 1.69 19.88 -14.66
CA LEU A 361 0.85 19.58 -13.50
C LEU A 361 1.75 19.22 -12.32
N ASP A 362 1.78 20.12 -11.35
CA ASP A 362 2.46 19.89 -10.10
C ASP A 362 1.52 19.23 -9.08
N GLU A 363 2.10 18.56 -8.08
CA GLU A 363 1.33 18.07 -6.94
C GLU A 363 0.66 19.26 -6.22
N PRO A 364 -0.66 19.22 -5.96
CA PRO A 364 -1.31 20.29 -5.22
C PRO A 364 -0.88 20.25 -3.76
N GLY A 365 -0.78 21.42 -3.12
CA GLY A 365 -0.56 21.49 -1.68
C GLY A 365 -1.76 20.98 -0.89
N VAL A 366 -1.56 20.76 0.43
CA VAL A 366 -2.57 20.23 1.35
C VAL A 366 -3.88 21.03 1.29
N ASP A 367 -3.82 22.36 1.32
CA ASP A 367 -5.02 23.22 1.28
C ASP A 367 -5.85 23.02 -0.01
N MET A 368 -5.16 22.90 -1.14
CA MET A 368 -5.81 22.63 -2.42
C MET A 368 -6.40 21.22 -2.46
N ALA A 369 -5.70 20.24 -1.90
CA ALA A 369 -6.21 18.87 -1.78
C ALA A 369 -7.49 18.82 -0.93
N VAL A 370 -7.56 19.59 0.16
CA VAL A 370 -8.78 19.72 0.97
C VAL A 370 -9.94 20.29 0.13
N GLN A 371 -9.70 21.30 -0.70
CA GLN A 371 -10.72 21.84 -1.58
C GLN A 371 -11.22 20.81 -2.59
N ILE A 372 -10.32 20.01 -3.16
CA ILE A 372 -10.68 18.92 -4.07
C ILE A 372 -11.53 17.87 -3.33
N LEU A 373 -11.10 17.43 -2.15
CA LEU A 373 -11.86 16.47 -1.33
C LEU A 373 -13.25 17.02 -0.96
N ARG A 374 -13.35 18.32 -0.63
CA ARG A 374 -14.63 18.98 -0.33
C ARG A 374 -15.59 18.94 -1.51
N GLY A 375 -15.07 19.11 -2.72
CA GLY A 375 -15.86 19.00 -3.93
C GLY A 375 -16.38 17.60 -4.23
N LEU A 376 -15.66 16.57 -3.79
CA LEU A 376 -16.02 15.17 -3.96
C LEU A 376 -16.89 14.63 -2.81
N LYS A 377 -16.97 15.35 -1.68
CA LYS A 377 -17.59 14.92 -0.44
C LYS A 377 -19.01 14.39 -0.63
N GLU A 378 -19.90 15.19 -1.23
CA GLU A 378 -21.32 14.85 -1.39
C GLU A 378 -21.51 13.55 -2.18
N ARG A 379 -20.71 13.34 -3.22
CA ARG A 379 -20.78 12.12 -4.02
C ARG A 379 -20.32 10.89 -3.24
N TYR A 380 -19.24 10.99 -2.45
CA TYR A 380 -18.79 9.89 -1.60
C TYR A 380 -19.80 9.58 -0.48
N GLU A 381 -20.42 10.63 0.10
CA GLU A 381 -21.50 10.46 1.08
C GLU A 381 -22.70 9.72 0.46
N GLN A 382 -23.09 10.04 -0.76
CA GLN A 382 -24.19 9.35 -1.48
C GLN A 382 -23.86 7.90 -1.80
N VAL A 383 -22.64 7.60 -2.29
CA VAL A 383 -22.21 6.25 -2.69
C VAL A 383 -22.08 5.32 -1.46
N HIS A 384 -21.42 5.83 -0.43
CA HIS A 384 -21.15 5.03 0.78
C HIS A 384 -22.25 5.11 1.83
N GLN A 385 -23.16 6.10 1.74
CA GLN A 385 -24.21 6.37 2.73
C GLN A 385 -23.65 6.65 4.14
N VAL A 386 -22.56 7.37 4.22
CA VAL A 386 -21.88 7.79 5.45
C VAL A 386 -21.67 9.30 5.42
N ILE A 387 -21.66 9.95 6.57
CA ILE A 387 -21.36 11.39 6.68
C ILE A 387 -19.84 11.56 6.79
N ILE A 388 -19.31 12.50 6.02
CA ILE A 388 -17.91 12.88 6.06
C ILE A 388 -17.79 14.23 6.76
N ARG A 389 -17.07 14.26 7.88
CA ARG A 389 -16.83 15.49 8.63
C ARG A 389 -15.83 16.38 7.91
N GLU A 390 -15.94 17.70 8.08
CA GLU A 390 -15.02 18.67 7.46
C GLU A 390 -13.58 18.50 7.98
N ASP A 391 -13.43 18.24 9.27
CA ASP A 391 -12.13 17.97 9.90
C ASP A 391 -11.48 16.67 9.37
N ALA A 392 -12.28 15.71 8.92
CA ALA A 392 -11.77 14.49 8.29
C ALA A 392 -11.15 14.75 6.91
N LEU A 393 -11.65 15.73 6.15
CA LEU A 393 -11.05 16.11 4.87
C LEU A 393 -9.64 16.71 5.07
N HIS A 394 -9.50 17.58 6.08
CA HIS A 394 -8.20 18.10 6.46
C HIS A 394 -7.26 16.99 6.92
N ALA A 395 -7.75 16.09 7.80
CA ALA A 395 -6.97 14.95 8.25
C ALA A 395 -6.56 14.02 7.10
N ALA A 396 -7.45 13.78 6.13
CA ALA A 396 -7.14 12.93 4.98
C ALA A 396 -6.03 13.54 4.10
N ALA A 397 -6.08 14.84 3.84
CA ALA A 397 -5.05 15.52 3.06
C ALA A 397 -3.72 15.57 3.83
N GLU A 398 -3.73 16.00 5.08
CA GLU A 398 -2.53 16.18 5.90
C GLU A 398 -1.85 14.85 6.25
N LEU A 399 -2.61 13.85 6.72
CA LEU A 399 -2.05 12.56 7.12
C LEU A 399 -1.58 11.75 5.90
N SER A 400 -2.30 11.84 4.77
CA SER A 400 -1.83 11.19 3.54
C SER A 400 -0.54 11.83 3.02
N ASP A 401 -0.44 13.16 3.05
CA ASP A 401 0.77 13.87 2.65
C ASP A 401 1.95 13.49 3.53
N ARG A 402 1.72 13.41 4.83
CA ARG A 402 2.76 13.16 5.83
C ARG A 402 3.22 11.71 5.90
N TYR A 403 2.31 10.75 5.76
CA TYR A 403 2.59 9.34 6.08
C TYR A 403 2.46 8.40 4.88
N ILE A 404 1.80 8.80 3.79
CA ILE A 404 1.69 7.97 2.57
C ILE A 404 2.68 8.48 1.53
N THR A 405 3.71 7.68 1.29
CA THR A 405 4.81 8.00 0.38
C THR A 405 4.66 7.22 -0.93
N GLY A 406 5.28 7.72 -2.00
CA GLY A 406 5.26 7.08 -3.32
C GLY A 406 3.99 7.32 -4.14
N ARG A 407 3.00 8.05 -3.61
CA ARG A 407 1.81 8.54 -4.32
C ARG A 407 1.65 10.03 -4.06
N GLN A 408 1.05 10.73 -5.01
CA GLN A 408 0.89 12.19 -4.95
C GLN A 408 -0.53 12.59 -4.53
N LEU A 409 -0.65 13.80 -3.95
CA LEU A 409 -1.94 14.44 -3.80
C LEU A 409 -2.52 14.80 -5.20
N PRO A 410 -3.84 14.78 -5.38
CA PRO A 410 -4.88 14.44 -4.39
C PRO A 410 -5.18 12.94 -4.29
N ASP A 411 -4.65 12.10 -5.17
CA ASP A 411 -4.99 10.68 -5.31
C ASP A 411 -4.85 9.90 -4.00
N LYS A 412 -3.72 10.07 -3.26
CA LYS A 412 -3.50 9.41 -1.97
C LYS A 412 -4.52 9.82 -0.90
N ALA A 413 -5.02 11.06 -0.93
CA ALA A 413 -6.01 11.56 0.02
C ALA A 413 -7.43 11.09 -0.34
N ILE A 414 -7.76 11.04 -1.63
CA ILE A 414 -9.03 10.50 -2.14
C ILE A 414 -9.15 9.01 -1.78
N ASP A 415 -8.11 8.22 -2.06
CA ASP A 415 -8.07 6.79 -1.74
C ASP A 415 -8.17 6.51 -0.23
N LEU A 416 -7.57 7.38 0.59
CA LEU A 416 -7.67 7.30 2.03
C LEU A 416 -9.09 7.58 2.52
N LEU A 417 -9.73 8.60 1.95
CA LEU A 417 -11.12 8.96 2.27
C LEU A 417 -12.09 7.86 1.85
N ASP A 418 -11.95 7.34 0.62
CA ASP A 418 -12.76 6.23 0.10
C ASP A 418 -12.64 4.98 0.98
N THR A 419 -11.39 4.61 1.33
CA THR A 419 -11.14 3.49 2.24
C THR A 419 -11.78 3.69 3.61
N ALA A 420 -11.75 4.92 4.16
CA ALA A 420 -12.36 5.23 5.45
C ALA A 420 -13.90 5.11 5.37
N CYS A 421 -14.51 5.63 4.31
CA CYS A 421 -15.95 5.51 4.05
C CYS A 421 -16.37 4.04 3.93
N ALA A 422 -15.66 3.26 3.12
CA ALA A 422 -15.94 1.84 2.93
C ALA A 422 -15.81 1.06 4.24
N ARG A 423 -14.80 1.37 5.07
CA ARG A 423 -14.55 0.72 6.35
C ARG A 423 -15.65 0.98 7.37
N ILE A 424 -16.20 2.20 7.44
CA ILE A 424 -17.35 2.51 8.30
C ILE A 424 -18.55 1.68 7.86
N LYS A 425 -18.85 1.63 6.57
CA LYS A 425 -19.95 0.84 6.01
C LYS A 425 -19.80 -0.66 6.34
N VAL A 426 -18.60 -1.21 6.25
CA VAL A 426 -18.32 -2.60 6.61
C VAL A 426 -18.47 -2.81 8.12
N ASN A 427 -17.93 -1.91 8.96
CA ASN A 427 -18.04 -2.04 10.43
C ASN A 427 -19.48 -1.96 10.94
N LEU A 428 -20.36 -1.28 10.23
CA LEU A 428 -21.80 -1.25 10.54
C LEU A 428 -22.57 -2.50 10.06
N SER A 429 -21.92 -3.36 9.25
CA SER A 429 -22.54 -4.56 8.66
C SER A 429 -21.89 -5.88 9.09
N SER A 430 -20.70 -5.85 9.66
CA SER A 430 -19.92 -7.05 10.00
C SER A 430 -19.43 -7.02 11.45
N LYS A 431 -19.02 -8.18 11.93
CA LYS A 431 -18.41 -8.35 13.24
C LYS A 431 -17.01 -7.73 13.25
N PRO A 432 -16.65 -6.95 14.31
CA PRO A 432 -15.34 -6.31 14.39
C PRO A 432 -14.21 -7.31 14.57
N ASP A 433 -13.05 -7.00 13.98
CA ASP A 433 -11.84 -7.84 14.00
C ASP A 433 -11.37 -8.16 15.43
N PHE A 434 -11.44 -7.20 16.35
CA PHE A 434 -11.01 -7.38 17.75
C PHE A 434 -11.87 -8.38 18.53
N ILE A 435 -13.16 -8.54 18.20
CA ILE A 435 -14.03 -9.59 18.76
C ILE A 435 -13.64 -10.94 18.15
N GLU A 436 -13.44 -11.00 16.83
CA GLU A 436 -13.04 -12.22 16.13
C GLU A 436 -11.68 -12.74 16.62
N ASP A 437 -10.71 -11.86 16.88
CA ASP A 437 -9.40 -12.23 17.42
C ASP A 437 -9.48 -12.85 18.80
N ARG A 438 -10.35 -12.32 19.69
CA ARG A 438 -10.59 -12.91 21.02
C ARG A 438 -11.26 -14.27 20.91
N GLU A 439 -12.23 -14.42 20.01
CA GLU A 439 -12.89 -15.71 19.74
C GLU A 439 -11.90 -16.74 19.18
N ARG A 440 -11.04 -16.33 18.24
CA ARG A 440 -9.98 -17.21 17.73
C ARG A 440 -9.02 -17.64 18.84
N THR A 441 -8.65 -16.71 19.72
CA THR A 441 -7.79 -17.03 20.87
C THR A 441 -8.45 -18.06 21.78
N LEU A 442 -9.74 -17.91 22.11
CA LEU A 442 -10.50 -18.91 22.87
C LEU A 442 -10.53 -20.26 22.18
N GLN A 443 -10.82 -20.28 20.87
CA GLN A 443 -10.82 -21.53 20.10
C GLN A 443 -9.44 -22.22 20.11
N MET A 444 -8.35 -21.46 20.07
CA MET A 444 -6.99 -21.99 20.15
C MET A 444 -6.75 -22.62 21.54
N LEU A 445 -7.10 -21.91 22.63
CA LEU A 445 -6.97 -22.41 24.00
C LEU A 445 -7.82 -23.67 24.23
N GLU A 446 -9.04 -23.71 23.72
CA GLU A 446 -9.90 -24.90 23.80
C GLU A 446 -9.35 -26.09 23.02
N ARG A 447 -8.73 -25.85 21.85
CA ARG A 447 -8.09 -26.94 21.09
C ARG A 447 -6.87 -27.47 21.82
N GLU A 448 -6.05 -26.59 22.41
CA GLU A 448 -4.91 -26.97 23.22
C GLU A 448 -5.35 -27.80 24.43
N LYS A 449 -6.39 -27.34 25.16
CA LYS A 449 -6.95 -28.07 26.29
C LYS A 449 -7.45 -29.46 25.92
N ARG A 450 -8.20 -29.57 24.80
CA ARG A 450 -8.68 -30.89 24.33
C ARG A 450 -7.51 -31.81 23.94
N GLY A 451 -6.45 -31.27 23.35
CA GLY A 451 -5.24 -32.01 23.03
C GLY A 451 -4.60 -32.59 24.29
N LEU A 452 -4.36 -31.74 25.29
CA LEU A 452 -3.75 -32.15 26.57
C LEU A 452 -4.63 -33.15 27.34
N GLN A 453 -5.95 -32.99 27.35
CA GLN A 453 -6.90 -33.94 27.95
C GLN A 453 -6.84 -35.30 27.30
N ARG A 454 -6.78 -35.37 25.97
CA ARG A 454 -6.62 -36.61 25.19
C ARG A 454 -5.28 -37.30 25.50
N ASP A 455 -4.21 -36.53 25.68
CA ASP A 455 -2.90 -37.08 26.06
C ASP A 455 -2.95 -37.69 27.46
N ILE A 456 -3.67 -37.08 28.41
CA ILE A 456 -3.92 -37.65 29.75
C ILE A 456 -4.73 -38.95 29.63
N GLU A 457 -5.80 -39.00 28.84
CA GLU A 457 -6.59 -40.20 28.59
C GLU A 457 -5.72 -41.35 28.03
N ASN A 458 -4.75 -40.98 27.17
CA ASN A 458 -3.79 -41.92 26.62
C ASN A 458 -2.61 -42.24 27.57
N ARG A 459 -2.64 -41.79 28.80
CA ARG A 459 -1.60 -42.03 29.85
C ARG A 459 -0.24 -41.43 29.48
N ILE A 460 -0.23 -40.37 28.68
CA ILE A 460 0.97 -39.58 28.37
C ILE A 460 1.12 -38.57 29.53
N ALA A 461 2.36 -38.39 30.01
CA ALA A 461 2.63 -37.39 31.05
C ALA A 461 2.42 -35.97 30.49
N VAL A 462 1.50 -35.22 31.10
CA VAL A 462 1.18 -33.85 30.75
C VAL A 462 1.42 -32.94 31.94
N ASP A 463 1.92 -31.74 31.71
CA ASP A 463 2.05 -30.72 32.74
C ASP A 463 0.63 -30.23 33.19
N THR A 464 0.27 -30.61 34.40
CA THR A 464 -1.02 -30.24 35.00
C THR A 464 -1.11 -28.72 35.27
N ASN A 465 0.00 -28.03 35.48
CA ASN A 465 0.02 -26.57 35.67
C ASN A 465 -0.39 -25.87 34.37
N ARG A 466 0.01 -26.41 33.23
CA ARG A 466 -0.38 -25.88 31.92
C ARG A 466 -1.89 -25.93 31.69
N LEU A 467 -2.57 -26.99 32.16
CA LEU A 467 -4.03 -27.06 32.08
C LEU A 467 -4.70 -25.98 32.92
N GLN A 468 -4.19 -25.72 34.12
CA GLN A 468 -4.74 -24.64 34.96
C GLN A 468 -4.49 -23.27 34.33
N GLU A 469 -3.29 -23.00 33.80
CA GLU A 469 -2.99 -21.77 33.05
C GLU A 469 -3.93 -21.54 31.87
N ILE A 470 -4.24 -22.59 31.10
CA ILE A 470 -5.16 -22.53 29.96
C ILE A 470 -6.57 -22.18 30.46
N ASP A 471 -7.03 -22.79 31.55
CA ASP A 471 -8.36 -22.53 32.12
C ASP A 471 -8.47 -21.10 32.66
N GLU A 472 -7.47 -20.60 33.36
CA GLU A 472 -7.44 -19.21 33.83
C GLU A 472 -7.38 -18.21 32.65
N HIS A 473 -6.56 -18.50 31.64
CA HIS A 473 -6.47 -17.65 30.45
C HIS A 473 -7.76 -17.68 29.64
N ALA A 474 -8.37 -18.85 29.47
CA ALA A 474 -9.65 -18.98 28.78
C ALA A 474 -10.77 -18.24 29.52
N ALA A 475 -10.84 -18.36 30.85
CA ALA A 475 -11.83 -17.68 31.68
C ALA A 475 -11.64 -16.14 31.61
N ARG A 476 -10.39 -15.65 31.65
CA ARG A 476 -10.10 -14.22 31.50
C ARG A 476 -10.48 -13.72 30.12
N THR A 477 -10.07 -14.41 29.06
CA THR A 477 -10.36 -14.04 27.66
C THR A 477 -11.87 -14.08 27.39
N GLN A 478 -12.61 -15.05 27.98
CA GLN A 478 -14.06 -15.11 27.87
C GLN A 478 -14.73 -13.90 28.56
N ALA A 479 -14.29 -13.53 29.75
CA ALA A 479 -14.83 -12.37 30.45
C ALA A 479 -14.54 -11.06 29.70
N GLU A 480 -13.34 -10.92 29.12
CA GLU A 480 -13.00 -9.80 28.25
C GLU A 480 -13.87 -9.77 26.99
N LEU A 481 -14.12 -10.93 26.37
CA LEU A 481 -14.96 -11.06 25.19
C LEU A 481 -16.42 -10.65 25.49
N ASP A 482 -17.00 -11.16 26.58
CA ASP A 482 -18.37 -10.86 26.98
C ASP A 482 -18.54 -9.36 27.27
N ALA A 483 -17.57 -8.74 27.95
CA ALA A 483 -17.55 -7.31 28.21
C ALA A 483 -17.42 -6.46 26.92
N LEU A 484 -16.57 -6.90 25.99
CA LEU A 484 -16.41 -6.25 24.69
C LEU A 484 -17.66 -6.38 23.82
N GLN A 485 -18.26 -7.57 23.78
CA GLN A 485 -19.49 -7.81 23.02
C GLN A 485 -20.65 -6.97 23.56
N ALA A 486 -20.81 -6.88 24.89
CA ALA A 486 -21.84 -6.05 25.52
C ALA A 486 -21.65 -4.56 25.18
N ARG A 487 -20.43 -4.04 25.28
CA ARG A 487 -20.14 -2.64 24.92
C ARG A 487 -20.34 -2.38 23.43
N PHE A 488 -19.88 -3.29 22.58
CA PHE A 488 -20.08 -3.19 21.14
C PHE A 488 -21.57 -3.16 20.79
N GLN A 489 -22.38 -4.07 21.35
CA GLN A 489 -23.80 -4.14 21.08
C GLN A 489 -24.52 -2.85 21.52
N ALA A 490 -24.19 -2.31 22.69
CA ALA A 490 -24.77 -1.05 23.17
C ALA A 490 -24.42 0.13 22.22
N GLN A 491 -23.18 0.25 21.79
CA GLN A 491 -22.77 1.29 20.83
C GLN A 491 -23.40 1.06 19.46
N PHE A 492 -23.56 -0.19 19.01
CA PHE A 492 -24.16 -0.55 17.73
C PHE A 492 -25.65 -0.18 17.68
N ASP A 493 -26.41 -0.48 18.72
CA ASP A 493 -27.81 -0.14 18.78
C ASP A 493 -28.04 1.37 18.83
N ALA A 494 -27.22 2.10 19.60
CA ALA A 494 -27.22 3.56 19.61
C ALA A 494 -26.85 4.16 18.23
N ALA A 495 -25.82 3.64 17.57
CA ALA A 495 -25.43 4.04 16.22
C ALA A 495 -26.55 3.85 15.20
N ARG A 496 -27.21 2.68 15.21
CA ARG A 496 -28.35 2.39 14.33
C ARG A 496 -29.54 3.29 14.61
N HIS A 497 -29.75 3.69 15.87
CA HIS A 497 -30.79 4.64 16.23
C HIS A 497 -30.53 6.02 15.61
N ILE A 498 -29.29 6.54 15.74
CA ILE A 498 -28.88 7.82 15.14
C ILE A 498 -29.04 7.79 13.62
N LEU A 499 -28.56 6.73 12.96
CA LEU A 499 -28.68 6.59 11.51
C LEU A 499 -30.15 6.60 11.02
N ARG A 500 -31.07 5.96 11.77
CA ARG A 500 -32.51 6.02 11.47
C ARG A 500 -33.09 7.42 11.61
N LEU A 501 -32.70 8.16 12.68
CA LEU A 501 -33.16 9.52 12.90
C LEU A 501 -32.63 10.47 11.80
N ARG A 502 -31.37 10.30 11.38
CA ARG A 502 -30.77 11.05 10.27
C ARG A 502 -31.48 10.78 8.95
N ALA A 503 -31.80 9.52 8.65
CA ALA A 503 -32.56 9.15 7.46
C ALA A 503 -33.98 9.74 7.45
N GLN A 504 -34.65 9.75 8.60
CA GLN A 504 -35.97 10.39 8.75
C GLN A 504 -35.91 11.91 8.54
N ARG A 505 -34.82 12.57 9.02
CA ARG A 505 -34.61 14.01 8.80
C ARG A 505 -34.38 14.32 7.30
N ALA A 506 -33.58 13.52 6.62
CA ALA A 506 -33.34 13.69 5.18
C ALA A 506 -34.62 13.48 4.34
N GLY A 507 -35.39 12.44 4.64
CA GLY A 507 -36.67 12.20 3.97
C GLY A 507 -37.73 13.27 4.23
N THR A 508 -37.62 14.00 5.34
CA THR A 508 -38.52 15.14 5.63
C THR A 508 -38.11 16.42 4.87
N GLN A 509 -36.85 16.56 4.51
CA GLN A 509 -36.36 17.70 3.70
C GLN A 509 -36.69 17.53 2.21
N ASP A 510 -36.60 16.33 1.65
CA ASP A 510 -36.97 16.03 0.25
C ASP A 510 -38.48 16.13 -0.01
N SER A 511 -39.31 15.83 0.98
CA SER A 511 -40.77 15.95 0.86
C SER A 511 -41.28 17.38 0.98
N GLY A 512 -40.45 18.34 1.31
CA GLY A 512 -40.79 19.78 1.41
C GLY A 512 -40.81 20.54 0.11
N ALA A 513 -40.27 19.99 -1.00
CA ALA A 513 -40.12 20.69 -2.27
C ALA A 513 -41.15 20.29 -3.32
N ASP A 514 -41.84 19.13 -3.25
CA ASP A 514 -42.64 18.62 -4.37
C ASP A 514 -44.00 17.96 -3.99
N ALA A 515 -44.59 18.21 -2.85
CA ALA A 515 -45.86 17.57 -2.47
C ALA A 515 -46.97 18.57 -2.10
N ALA A 516 -47.59 19.18 -3.10
CA ALA A 516 -48.99 19.53 -3.05
C ALA A 516 -49.80 18.29 -3.48
N GLY A 517 -50.21 17.44 -2.54
CA GLY A 517 -51.21 16.40 -2.76
C GLY A 517 -50.78 14.97 -2.51
N GLN A 518 -50.83 14.51 -1.28
CA GLN A 518 -51.56 13.35 -0.82
C GLN A 518 -51.18 13.00 0.63
N ASP A 519 -52.18 12.97 1.46
CA ASP A 519 -52.26 12.69 2.85
C ASP A 519 -51.81 11.25 3.19
N THR A 520 -50.80 11.09 4.07
CA THR A 520 -50.73 10.00 5.06
C THR A 520 -49.51 10.15 5.97
N GLY A 521 -49.74 10.57 7.21
CA GLY A 521 -48.76 10.53 8.31
C GLY A 521 -48.43 11.94 8.82
N THR A 522 -48.85 12.19 10.08
CA THR A 522 -48.57 13.42 10.82
C THR A 522 -47.09 13.81 10.67
N PRO A 523 -46.75 15.02 10.22
CA PRO A 523 -45.36 15.51 10.22
C PRO A 523 -44.90 15.51 11.68
N ARG A 524 -43.93 14.65 12.02
CA ARG A 524 -43.22 14.82 13.27
C ARG A 524 -42.57 16.19 13.22
N ASP A 525 -42.78 16.95 14.28
CA ASP A 525 -42.25 18.31 14.39
C ASP A 525 -40.73 18.26 14.17
N ALA A 526 -40.17 18.93 13.15
CA ALA A 526 -38.76 18.87 12.80
C ALA A 526 -37.88 19.25 14.00
N ALA A 527 -38.41 20.13 14.89
CA ALA A 527 -37.73 20.50 16.12
C ALA A 527 -37.69 19.35 17.16
N ALA A 528 -38.73 18.48 17.18
CA ALA A 528 -38.74 17.32 18.06
C ALA A 528 -37.74 16.25 17.57
N LEU A 529 -37.65 16.04 16.27
CA LEU A 529 -36.69 15.13 15.66
C LEU A 529 -35.24 15.58 15.90
N GLU A 530 -34.97 16.87 15.80
CA GLU A 530 -33.65 17.46 16.07
C GLU A 530 -33.27 17.31 17.55
N ALA A 531 -34.22 17.53 18.47
CA ALA A 531 -33.97 17.32 19.90
C ALA A 531 -33.68 15.85 20.23
N GLU A 532 -34.44 14.90 19.60
CA GLU A 532 -34.22 13.46 19.75
C GLU A 532 -32.83 13.05 19.19
N LEU A 533 -32.43 13.61 18.05
CA LEU A 533 -31.11 13.36 17.44
C LEU A 533 -29.98 13.85 18.35
N VAL A 534 -30.06 15.07 18.89
CA VAL A 534 -29.05 15.63 19.80
C VAL A 534 -28.94 14.76 21.07
N GLN A 535 -30.06 14.30 21.60
CA GLN A 535 -30.09 13.44 22.79
C GLN A 535 -29.46 12.07 22.49
N ALA A 536 -29.74 11.50 21.32
CA ALA A 536 -29.18 10.23 20.89
C ALA A 536 -27.65 10.34 20.66
N GLU A 537 -27.19 11.45 20.08
CA GLU A 537 -25.77 11.71 19.87
C GLU A 537 -25.03 11.87 21.20
N GLN A 538 -25.59 12.59 22.19
CA GLN A 538 -25.02 12.70 23.52
C GLN A 538 -24.96 11.35 24.26
N ALA A 539 -25.99 10.53 24.13
CA ALA A 539 -26.02 9.18 24.69
C ALA A 539 -24.96 8.28 24.04
N PHE A 540 -24.75 8.39 22.73
CA PHE A 540 -23.73 7.66 22.01
C PHE A 540 -22.32 8.09 22.42
N GLU A 541 -22.06 9.40 22.57
CA GLU A 541 -20.78 9.90 23.08
C GLU A 541 -20.48 9.39 24.50
N ALA A 542 -21.48 9.35 25.35
CA ALA A 542 -21.33 8.82 26.72
C ALA A 542 -20.96 7.34 26.73
N LEU A 543 -21.53 6.53 25.81
CA LEU A 543 -21.19 5.11 25.64
C LEU A 543 -19.75 4.91 25.07
N GLN A 544 -19.17 5.94 24.46
CA GLN A 544 -17.85 5.92 23.86
C GLN A 544 -16.76 6.54 24.75
N ALA A 545 -17.09 6.98 25.96
CA ALA A 545 -16.16 7.69 26.84
C ALA A 545 -14.89 6.89 27.17
N ASP A 546 -15.02 5.55 27.33
CA ASP A 546 -13.90 4.66 27.64
C ASP A 546 -13.16 4.20 26.37
N GLU A 547 -13.90 3.77 25.36
CA GLU A 547 -13.35 3.22 24.12
C GLU A 547 -14.35 3.37 22.97
N LYS A 548 -13.91 3.96 21.85
CA LYS A 548 -14.69 4.10 20.63
C LYS A 548 -14.58 2.82 19.79
N LEU A 549 -15.61 1.98 19.84
CA LEU A 549 -15.67 0.72 19.09
C LEU A 549 -16.36 0.89 17.72
N ILE A 550 -17.31 1.82 17.61
CA ILE A 550 -18.11 2.05 16.40
C ILE A 550 -17.98 3.50 15.97
N PHE A 551 -17.81 3.69 14.68
CA PHE A 551 -17.78 5.00 14.03
C PHE A 551 -18.96 5.10 13.08
N ILE A 552 -19.74 6.18 13.18
CA ILE A 552 -20.89 6.46 12.30
C ILE A 552 -20.58 7.51 11.24
N ASP A 553 -19.56 8.31 11.48
CA ASP A 553 -19.09 9.38 10.60
C ASP A 553 -17.62 9.20 10.30
N VAL A 554 -17.21 9.65 9.11
CA VAL A 554 -15.78 9.75 8.79
C VAL A 554 -15.20 10.92 9.57
N SER A 555 -14.35 10.63 10.53
CA SER A 555 -13.70 11.56 11.45
C SER A 555 -12.17 11.50 11.30
N PRO A 556 -11.42 12.46 11.86
CA PRO A 556 -9.95 12.37 11.91
C PRO A 556 -9.43 11.07 12.50
N ASP A 557 -10.12 10.51 13.50
CA ASP A 557 -9.77 9.24 14.15
C ASP A 557 -9.87 8.06 13.16
N THR A 558 -10.94 8.03 12.34
CA THR A 558 -11.12 6.97 11.32
C THR A 558 -10.08 7.06 10.23
N ILE A 559 -9.76 8.27 9.77
CA ILE A 559 -8.69 8.51 8.79
C ILE A 559 -7.35 8.07 9.36
N ALA A 560 -7.00 8.50 10.58
CA ALA A 560 -5.75 8.14 11.24
C ALA A 560 -5.64 6.62 11.46
N LYS A 561 -6.74 5.93 11.75
CA LYS A 561 -6.78 4.46 11.86
C LYS A 561 -6.44 3.78 10.52
N VAL A 562 -6.99 4.27 9.41
CA VAL A 562 -6.67 3.74 8.08
C VAL A 562 -5.19 3.96 7.74
N VAL A 563 -4.64 5.14 8.06
CA VAL A 563 -3.21 5.43 7.87
C VAL A 563 -2.35 4.54 8.75
N SER A 564 -2.74 4.34 10.03
CA SER A 564 -2.04 3.46 10.98
C SER A 564 -1.93 2.04 10.46
N ASP A 565 -3.03 1.49 9.94
CA ASP A 565 -3.06 0.12 9.41
C ASP A 565 -2.22 -0.04 8.13
N ARG A 566 -2.15 1.01 7.30
CA ARG A 566 -1.30 1.00 6.08
C ARG A 566 0.19 1.17 6.37
N THR A 567 0.53 1.99 7.36
CA THR A 567 1.92 2.40 7.63
C THR A 567 2.55 1.66 8.81
N GLY A 568 1.74 1.01 9.65
CA GLY A 568 2.18 0.39 10.90
C GLY A 568 2.50 1.39 12.02
N ILE A 569 2.25 2.70 11.82
CA ILE A 569 2.50 3.74 12.83
C ILE A 569 1.35 3.73 13.84
N PRO A 570 1.61 3.63 15.16
CA PRO A 570 0.56 3.59 16.17
C PRO A 570 -0.34 4.84 16.16
N LEU A 571 -1.66 4.63 16.21
CA LEU A 571 -2.68 5.67 16.18
C LEU A 571 -2.44 6.79 17.21
N GLY A 572 -2.10 6.41 18.45
CA GLY A 572 -1.84 7.37 19.53
C GLY A 572 -0.67 8.32 19.29
N LYS A 573 0.24 8.00 18.36
CA LYS A 573 1.33 8.89 17.94
C LYS A 573 0.90 9.87 16.85
N MET A 574 -0.10 9.52 16.05
CA MET A 574 -0.64 10.37 14.98
C MET A 574 -1.60 11.44 15.51
N LEU A 575 -2.40 11.08 16.51
CA LEU A 575 -3.47 11.94 17.07
C LEU A 575 -3.01 12.83 18.23
N ARG A 576 -1.80 12.61 18.78
CA ARG A 576 -1.28 13.46 19.85
C ARG A 576 -1.16 14.89 19.35
N ASP A 577 -1.61 15.82 20.20
CA ASP A 577 -1.40 17.24 19.96
C ASP A 577 0.09 17.52 19.75
N GLN A 578 0.43 18.04 18.57
CA GLN A 578 1.81 18.30 18.16
C GLN A 578 2.47 19.33 19.08
N ALA A 579 1.68 20.26 19.63
CA ALA A 579 2.17 21.29 20.52
C ALA A 579 2.57 20.71 21.89
N SER A 580 1.74 19.84 22.47
CA SER A 580 2.05 19.20 23.76
C SER A 580 3.26 18.27 23.66
N THR A 581 3.39 17.52 22.57
CA THR A 581 4.55 16.67 22.32
C THR A 581 5.82 17.47 22.10
N ALA A 582 5.75 18.61 21.41
CA ALA A 582 6.89 19.49 21.22
C ALA A 582 7.35 20.15 22.53
N LEU A 583 6.42 20.52 23.40
CA LEU A 583 6.75 21.09 24.72
C LEU A 583 7.43 20.08 25.66
N ALA A 584 6.96 18.82 25.64
CA ALA A 584 7.52 17.74 26.45
C ALA A 584 8.79 17.09 25.87
N LEU A 585 9.22 17.50 24.67
CA LEU A 585 10.32 16.86 23.92
C LEU A 585 11.63 16.82 24.73
N GLU A 586 11.99 17.93 25.37
CA GLU A 586 13.23 18.06 26.13
C GLU A 586 13.27 17.09 27.32
N ASP A 587 12.22 17.07 28.13
CA ASP A 587 12.13 16.20 29.29
C ASP A 587 12.14 14.71 28.89
N THR A 588 11.44 14.39 27.83
CA THR A 588 11.41 13.00 27.32
C THR A 588 12.78 12.56 26.78
N LEU A 589 13.48 13.45 26.08
CA LEU A 589 14.84 13.17 25.62
C LEU A 589 15.81 12.98 26.79
N LYS A 590 15.75 13.83 27.82
CA LYS A 590 16.58 13.72 29.02
C LYS A 590 16.31 12.45 29.83
N GLN A 591 15.08 11.94 29.82
CA GLN A 591 14.76 10.65 30.45
C GLN A 591 15.44 9.48 29.75
N ARG A 592 15.54 9.51 28.41
CA ARG A 592 16.11 8.43 27.61
C ARG A 592 17.63 8.55 27.45
N ILE A 593 18.12 9.79 27.31
CA ILE A 593 19.55 10.10 27.11
C ILE A 593 20.09 10.71 28.39
N ARG A 594 20.81 9.94 29.17
CA ARG A 594 21.36 10.38 30.46
C ARG A 594 22.73 11.05 30.31
N GLY A 595 22.98 12.06 31.11
CA GLY A 595 24.28 12.76 31.20
C GLY A 595 24.60 13.67 30.02
N GLN A 596 23.59 14.03 29.19
CA GLN A 596 23.72 14.95 28.05
C GLN A 596 22.65 16.04 28.08
N ASP A 597 22.29 16.55 29.25
CA ASP A 597 21.14 17.44 29.47
C ASP A 597 21.18 18.72 28.63
N THR A 598 22.36 19.32 28.51
CA THR A 598 22.58 20.54 27.70
C THR A 598 22.50 20.26 26.20
N ALA A 599 23.00 19.12 25.76
CA ALA A 599 22.85 18.68 24.36
C ALA A 599 21.37 18.46 24.03
N MET A 600 20.59 17.82 24.92
CA MET A 600 19.15 17.59 24.75
C MET A 600 18.37 18.90 24.74
N ALA A 601 18.73 19.89 25.60
CA ALA A 601 18.11 21.20 25.58
C ALA A 601 18.33 21.91 24.24
N THR A 602 19.57 21.95 23.74
CA THR A 602 19.90 22.56 22.42
C THR A 602 19.13 21.89 21.27
N LEU A 603 19.06 20.57 21.28
CA LEU A 603 18.30 19.81 20.26
C LEU A 603 16.81 20.15 20.33
N ALA A 604 16.23 20.13 21.53
CA ALA A 604 14.81 20.38 21.73
C ALA A 604 14.44 21.83 21.33
N GLU A 605 15.26 22.81 21.59
CA GLU A 605 15.04 24.21 21.21
C GLU A 605 14.95 24.38 19.68
N VAL A 606 15.91 23.84 18.95
CA VAL A 606 15.91 23.88 17.47
C VAL A 606 14.70 23.15 16.89
N LEU A 607 14.37 21.99 17.42
CA LEU A 607 13.23 21.19 16.95
C LEU A 607 11.88 21.81 17.31
N LYS A 608 11.76 22.47 18.48
CA LYS A 608 10.59 23.27 18.86
C LYS A 608 10.39 24.46 17.91
N SER A 609 11.47 25.18 17.60
CA SER A 609 11.44 26.28 16.63
C SER A 609 11.02 25.83 15.22
N ALA A 610 11.50 24.67 14.76
CA ALA A 610 11.10 24.11 13.48
C ALA A 610 9.60 23.74 13.44
N ARG A 611 9.07 23.17 14.53
CA ARG A 611 7.65 22.80 14.62
C ARG A 611 6.70 23.98 14.76
N SER A 612 7.16 25.10 15.33
CA SER A 612 6.35 26.31 15.47
C SER A 612 6.19 27.09 14.15
N GLY A 613 6.80 26.62 13.06
CA GLY A 613 6.75 27.28 11.75
C GLY A 613 7.59 28.56 11.64
N LEU A 614 8.44 28.83 12.63
CA LEU A 614 9.28 30.04 12.65
C LEU A 614 10.58 29.89 11.86
N ARG A 615 10.82 28.69 11.32
CA ARG A 615 12.03 28.38 10.55
C ARG A 615 11.81 28.57 9.04
N ASP A 616 12.91 28.70 8.30
CA ASP A 616 12.92 28.73 6.85
C ASP A 616 12.31 27.42 6.30
N PRO A 617 11.20 27.47 5.54
CA PRO A 617 10.51 26.29 5.00
C PRO A 617 11.35 25.50 4.00
N ASP A 618 12.39 26.11 3.42
CA ASP A 618 13.25 25.49 2.42
C ASP A 618 14.42 24.70 3.01
N GLN A 619 14.50 24.56 4.35
CA GLN A 619 15.57 23.82 5.02
C GLN A 619 15.02 22.60 5.78
N PRO A 620 15.85 21.53 6.03
CA PRO A 620 15.49 20.43 6.90
C PRO A 620 15.08 20.90 8.31
N MET A 621 14.22 20.15 9.03
CA MET A 621 13.71 20.52 10.37
C MET A 621 14.82 20.76 11.39
N GLY A 622 15.97 20.09 11.27
CA GLY A 622 17.16 20.25 12.10
C GLY A 622 18.38 19.65 11.43
N ILE A 623 19.51 20.35 11.54
CA ILE A 623 20.80 19.86 11.04
C ILE A 623 21.78 19.95 12.20
N PHE A 624 22.14 18.80 12.76
CA PHE A 624 22.95 18.71 13.96
C PHE A 624 24.25 17.97 13.71
N LEU A 625 25.36 18.54 14.14
CA LEU A 625 26.65 17.88 14.17
C LEU A 625 26.97 17.47 15.62
N LEU A 626 26.81 16.18 15.92
CA LEU A 626 27.07 15.60 17.24
C LEU A 626 28.55 15.23 17.33
N VAL A 627 29.28 15.96 18.16
CA VAL A 627 30.73 15.82 18.28
C VAL A 627 31.10 15.32 19.68
N GLY A 628 31.89 14.26 19.78
CA GLY A 628 32.33 13.75 21.09
C GLY A 628 32.73 12.29 21.11
N PRO A 629 33.07 11.75 22.29
CA PRO A 629 33.52 10.39 22.49
C PRO A 629 32.54 9.33 21.99
N SER A 630 33.08 8.14 21.68
CA SER A 630 32.23 7.00 21.36
C SER A 630 31.47 6.51 22.61
N GLY A 631 30.25 5.99 22.42
CA GLY A 631 29.47 5.44 23.55
C GLY A 631 28.79 6.48 24.44
N THR A 632 28.73 7.77 24.04
CA THR A 632 28.10 8.87 24.81
C THR A 632 26.62 9.09 24.47
N GLY A 633 26.04 8.28 23.54
CA GLY A 633 24.63 8.32 23.23
C GLY A 633 24.26 9.05 21.92
N LYS A 634 25.20 9.42 21.06
CA LYS A 634 24.93 10.12 19.78
C LYS A 634 23.91 9.38 18.90
N THR A 635 24.11 8.10 18.64
CA THR A 635 23.19 7.27 17.84
C THR A 635 21.85 7.04 18.53
N GLU A 636 21.85 6.86 19.87
CA GLU A 636 20.64 6.70 20.68
C GLU A 636 19.78 7.96 20.63
N THR A 637 20.40 9.15 20.52
CA THR A 637 19.68 10.42 20.34
C THR A 637 18.93 10.46 19.03
N ALA A 638 19.56 10.02 17.93
CA ALA A 638 18.91 9.94 16.63
C ALA A 638 17.72 8.98 16.66
N LEU A 639 17.88 7.79 17.29
CA LEU A 639 16.80 6.84 17.51
C LEU A 639 15.66 7.43 18.36
N SER A 640 16.00 8.15 19.43
CA SER A 640 15.02 8.78 20.32
C SER A 640 14.22 9.86 19.60
N VAL A 641 14.87 10.68 18.78
CA VAL A 641 14.20 11.71 17.97
C VAL A 641 13.33 11.07 16.91
N ALA A 642 13.77 10.00 16.25
CA ALA A 642 12.97 9.26 15.28
C ALA A 642 11.68 8.68 15.91
N ASP A 643 11.80 8.10 17.09
CA ASP A 643 10.67 7.54 17.82
C ASP A 643 9.68 8.63 18.27
N LEU A 644 10.18 9.74 18.81
CA LEU A 644 9.34 10.80 19.37
C LEU A 644 8.70 11.69 18.30
N MET A 645 9.43 11.99 17.21
CA MET A 645 8.96 12.92 16.19
C MET A 645 8.25 12.26 15.01
N PHE A 646 8.69 11.06 14.62
CA PHE A 646 8.24 10.41 13.39
C PHE A 646 7.58 9.05 13.62
N GLY A 647 7.24 8.74 14.86
CA GLY A 647 6.35 7.63 15.17
C GLY A 647 7.00 6.26 15.32
N GLY A 648 8.32 6.15 15.26
CA GLY A 648 9.02 4.89 15.51
C GLY A 648 10.49 4.91 15.12
N GLU A 649 11.27 4.01 15.71
CA GLU A 649 12.70 3.83 15.40
C GLU A 649 12.93 3.43 13.93
N GLN A 650 11.94 2.85 13.28
CA GLN A 650 11.95 2.54 11.84
C GLN A 650 11.99 3.77 10.93
N SER A 651 11.70 4.96 11.45
CA SER A 651 11.83 6.23 10.72
C SER A 651 13.27 6.76 10.73
N LEU A 652 14.24 5.98 11.25
CA LEU A 652 15.66 6.30 11.18
C LEU A 652 16.29 5.73 9.90
N VAL A 653 16.89 6.59 9.11
CA VAL A 653 17.71 6.24 7.95
C VAL A 653 19.17 6.40 8.35
N THR A 654 19.89 5.29 8.54
CA THR A 654 21.29 5.32 8.95
C THR A 654 22.20 5.07 7.76
N ILE A 655 23.11 6.00 7.51
CA ILE A 655 24.17 5.91 6.50
C ILE A 655 25.52 5.93 7.21
N ASN A 656 26.27 4.84 7.09
CA ASN A 656 27.63 4.78 7.60
C ASN A 656 28.59 5.46 6.59
N MET A 657 29.06 6.63 6.94
CA MET A 657 29.90 7.44 6.06
C MET A 657 31.30 6.86 5.84
N SER A 658 31.72 5.89 6.67
CA SER A 658 32.97 5.15 6.46
C SER A 658 32.96 4.28 5.18
N GLU A 659 31.77 3.98 4.62
CA GLU A 659 31.65 3.28 3.33
C GLU A 659 31.87 4.20 2.12
N PHE A 660 31.94 5.53 2.33
CA PHE A 660 32.01 6.58 1.30
C PHE A 660 33.33 7.35 1.35
N GLN A 661 34.43 6.63 1.51
CA GLN A 661 35.79 7.21 1.59
C GLN A 661 36.34 7.64 0.22
N GLU A 662 35.74 7.17 -0.87
CA GLU A 662 36.21 7.42 -2.21
C GLU A 662 35.22 8.25 -3.03
N LYS A 663 35.74 9.11 -3.92
CA LYS A 663 34.90 10.01 -4.73
C LYS A 663 33.84 9.30 -5.58
N HIS A 664 34.16 8.13 -6.13
CA HIS A 664 33.24 7.40 -7.00
C HIS A 664 32.05 6.79 -6.25
N THR A 665 32.09 6.70 -4.93
CA THR A 665 30.99 6.19 -4.12
C THR A 665 29.80 7.16 -4.03
N VAL A 666 29.94 8.41 -4.51
CA VAL A 666 28.85 9.38 -4.61
C VAL A 666 27.65 8.80 -5.37
N SER A 667 27.87 8.07 -6.46
CA SER A 667 26.80 7.46 -7.24
C SER A 667 26.02 6.40 -6.46
N ARG A 668 26.65 5.70 -5.54
CA ARG A 668 25.94 4.76 -4.65
C ARG A 668 25.02 5.48 -3.65
N LEU A 669 25.39 6.70 -3.24
CA LEU A 669 24.60 7.49 -2.30
C LEU A 669 23.38 8.13 -2.97
N VAL A 670 23.56 8.68 -4.18
CA VAL A 670 22.58 9.51 -4.89
C VAL A 670 21.90 8.77 -6.06
N GLY A 671 22.53 7.70 -6.55
CA GLY A 671 22.10 6.97 -7.75
C GLY A 671 23.03 7.24 -8.93
N SER A 672 23.09 6.32 -9.87
CA SER A 672 23.96 6.41 -11.06
C SER A 672 23.28 7.19 -12.18
N PRO A 673 23.96 8.14 -12.83
CA PRO A 673 23.42 8.86 -13.98
C PRO A 673 23.24 7.94 -15.21
N PRO A 674 22.43 8.34 -16.20
CA PRO A 674 22.21 7.57 -17.41
C PRO A 674 23.51 7.18 -18.11
N GLY A 675 23.63 5.90 -18.46
CA GLY A 675 24.81 5.35 -19.16
C GLY A 675 25.87 4.72 -18.25
N TYR A 676 25.70 4.74 -16.92
CA TYR A 676 26.59 4.07 -15.97
C TYR A 676 25.94 2.78 -15.42
N VAL A 677 26.79 1.86 -14.95
CA VAL A 677 26.35 0.61 -14.29
C VAL A 677 25.55 0.98 -13.03
N GLY A 678 24.38 0.35 -12.84
CA GLY A 678 23.45 0.69 -11.73
C GLY A 678 22.47 1.83 -12.05
N TYR A 679 22.35 2.25 -13.31
CA TYR A 679 21.29 3.17 -13.73
C TYR A 679 19.91 2.54 -13.51
N GLY A 680 19.01 3.30 -12.86
CA GLY A 680 17.68 2.81 -12.49
C GLY A 680 17.61 2.14 -11.10
N GLU A 681 18.77 1.85 -10.48
CA GLU A 681 18.84 1.53 -9.06
C GLU A 681 18.98 2.85 -8.31
N GLY A 682 18.01 3.23 -7.49
CA GLY A 682 18.04 4.46 -6.71
C GLY A 682 19.26 4.51 -5.77
N GLY A 683 19.73 5.72 -5.42
CA GLY A 683 20.80 5.86 -4.43
C GLY A 683 20.32 5.48 -3.03
N VAL A 684 21.21 4.93 -2.21
CA VAL A 684 20.87 4.46 -0.85
C VAL A 684 20.23 5.57 -0.01
N LEU A 685 20.73 6.80 -0.07
CA LEU A 685 20.17 7.94 0.66
C LEU A 685 18.92 8.48 -0.02
N THR A 686 19.00 8.75 -1.32
CA THR A 686 17.89 9.36 -2.06
C THR A 686 16.65 8.49 -2.09
N GLU A 687 16.81 7.18 -2.27
CA GLU A 687 15.70 6.25 -2.25
C GLU A 687 15.10 6.08 -0.84
N ALA A 688 15.95 6.00 0.20
CA ALA A 688 15.47 5.88 1.57
C ALA A 688 14.64 7.11 2.00
N VAL A 689 15.07 8.33 1.65
CA VAL A 689 14.34 9.56 1.96
C VAL A 689 13.11 9.72 1.06
N ARG A 690 13.18 9.31 -0.21
CA ARG A 690 12.02 9.29 -1.10
C ARG A 690 10.90 8.40 -0.55
N GLN A 691 11.27 7.24 -0.01
CA GLN A 691 10.31 6.31 0.62
C GLN A 691 9.83 6.79 1.98
N ARG A 692 10.64 7.59 2.71
CA ARG A 692 10.33 8.09 4.05
C ARG A 692 10.70 9.57 4.18
N PRO A 693 9.91 10.48 3.61
CA PRO A 693 10.23 11.92 3.63
C PRO A 693 10.15 12.52 5.04
N TYR A 694 9.40 11.91 5.95
CA TYR A 694 9.36 12.24 7.38
C TYR A 694 10.24 11.27 8.16
N SER A 695 11.54 11.56 8.24
CA SER A 695 12.52 10.65 8.85
C SER A 695 13.66 11.40 9.51
N VAL A 696 14.39 10.68 10.34
CA VAL A 696 15.70 11.11 10.83
C VAL A 696 16.76 10.51 9.93
N VAL A 697 17.62 11.32 9.37
CA VAL A 697 18.78 10.89 8.58
C VAL A 697 20.01 10.98 9.46
N LEU A 698 20.62 9.85 9.78
CA LEU A 698 21.84 9.74 10.56
C LEU A 698 23.03 9.43 9.63
N LEU A 699 23.93 10.38 9.52
CA LEU A 699 25.21 10.24 8.82
C LEU A 699 26.29 9.94 9.86
N ASP A 700 26.60 8.65 10.02
CA ASP A 700 27.53 8.22 11.09
C ASP A 700 28.99 8.29 10.62
N GLU A 701 29.89 8.75 11.49
CA GLU A 701 31.32 8.93 11.25
C GLU A 701 31.65 9.79 10.01
N VAL A 702 31.02 10.95 9.93
CA VAL A 702 31.11 11.86 8.75
C VAL A 702 32.55 12.31 8.42
N GLU A 703 33.45 12.31 9.40
CA GLU A 703 34.88 12.63 9.20
C GLU A 703 35.64 11.63 8.36
N LYS A 704 35.10 10.42 8.17
CA LYS A 704 35.74 9.38 7.37
C LYS A 704 35.38 9.46 5.88
N ALA A 705 34.32 10.21 5.55
CA ALA A 705 33.85 10.34 4.18
C ALA A 705 34.75 11.22 3.32
N HIS A 706 34.77 10.96 2.01
CA HIS A 706 35.43 11.83 1.06
C HIS A 706 34.75 13.23 1.05
N LEU A 707 35.54 14.28 0.95
CA LEU A 707 35.04 15.66 0.99
C LEU A 707 33.99 15.96 -0.10
N ASP A 708 34.10 15.36 -1.28
CA ASP A 708 33.11 15.53 -2.34
C ASP A 708 31.75 14.93 -1.96
N VAL A 709 31.72 13.84 -1.18
CA VAL A 709 30.50 13.24 -0.64
C VAL A 709 29.86 14.19 0.39
N VAL A 710 30.67 14.74 1.28
CA VAL A 710 30.19 15.71 2.27
C VAL A 710 29.66 16.99 1.63
N ASN A 711 30.27 17.44 0.52
CA ASN A 711 29.84 18.62 -0.22
C ASN A 711 28.45 18.47 -0.87
N LEU A 712 27.96 17.27 -1.12
CA LEU A 712 26.60 17.04 -1.64
C LEU A 712 25.53 17.57 -0.67
N PHE A 713 25.79 17.47 0.61
CA PHE A 713 24.85 17.92 1.64
C PHE A 713 24.66 19.44 1.66
N TYR A 714 25.47 20.21 0.94
CA TYR A 714 25.21 21.62 0.72
C TYR A 714 23.83 21.90 0.14
N GLN A 715 23.42 21.11 -0.84
CA GLN A 715 22.11 21.27 -1.46
C GLN A 715 20.99 20.94 -0.46
N VAL A 716 21.18 19.88 0.32
CA VAL A 716 20.24 19.49 1.37
C VAL A 716 20.11 20.57 2.44
N PHE A 717 21.24 21.13 2.91
CA PHE A 717 21.25 22.08 4.03
C PHE A 717 20.79 23.47 3.64
N ASP A 718 20.90 23.84 2.37
CA ASP A 718 20.57 25.18 1.86
C ASP A 718 19.15 25.23 1.26
N LYS A 719 18.77 24.21 0.50
CA LYS A 719 17.52 24.17 -0.25
C LYS A 719 16.57 23.05 0.18
N GLY A 720 16.96 22.23 1.13
CA GLY A 720 16.16 21.07 1.55
C GLY A 720 15.88 20.03 0.47
N VAL A 721 16.66 20.02 -0.63
CA VAL A 721 16.49 19.08 -1.74
C VAL A 721 17.83 18.51 -2.19
N LEU A 722 17.77 17.29 -2.74
CA LEU A 722 18.91 16.62 -3.35
C LEU A 722 18.47 15.97 -4.66
N SER A 723 19.13 16.26 -5.75
CA SER A 723 18.83 15.59 -7.03
C SER A 723 19.42 14.18 -7.04
N ASP A 724 18.61 13.20 -7.43
CA ASP A 724 19.08 11.84 -7.64
C ASP A 724 19.85 11.67 -8.98
N GLY A 725 20.34 10.45 -9.26
CA GLY A 725 21.05 10.12 -10.50
C GLY A 725 20.20 10.27 -11.78
N GLU A 726 18.88 10.33 -11.65
CA GLU A 726 17.94 10.55 -12.76
C GLU A 726 17.55 12.03 -12.91
N GLY A 727 18.00 12.89 -12.00
CA GLY A 727 17.70 14.32 -11.98
C GLY A 727 16.35 14.64 -11.31
N ARG A 728 15.77 13.72 -10.52
CA ARG A 728 14.59 13.98 -9.71
C ARG A 728 15.03 14.69 -8.42
N GLU A 729 14.27 15.68 -8.00
CA GLU A 729 14.48 16.35 -6.71
C GLU A 729 13.85 15.54 -5.57
N ILE A 730 14.68 15.10 -4.64
CA ILE A 730 14.26 14.41 -3.41
C ILE A 730 14.18 15.44 -2.29
N ASN A 731 13.03 15.49 -1.62
CA ASN A 731 12.70 16.47 -0.61
C ASN A 731 13.19 16.04 0.78
N PHE A 732 14.07 16.83 1.40
CA PHE A 732 14.61 16.66 2.76
C PHE A 732 14.04 17.65 3.76
N ARG A 733 13.13 18.55 3.38
CA ARG A 733 12.59 19.61 4.25
C ARG A 733 11.93 19.07 5.50
N ASN A 734 11.32 17.89 5.39
CA ASN A 734 10.64 17.22 6.50
C ASN A 734 11.55 16.25 7.27
N THR A 735 12.86 16.26 7.03
CA THR A 735 13.81 15.42 7.74
C THR A 735 14.53 16.16 8.85
N VAL A 736 15.02 15.40 9.84
CA VAL A 736 16.03 15.86 10.82
C VAL A 736 17.34 15.17 10.46
N VAL A 737 18.39 15.93 10.20
CA VAL A 737 19.69 15.39 9.81
C VAL A 737 20.66 15.43 10.99
N PHE A 738 21.15 14.26 11.39
CA PHE A 738 22.22 14.11 12.37
C PHE A 738 23.50 13.68 11.66
N LEU A 739 24.57 14.36 11.98
CA LEU A 739 25.92 13.96 11.60
C LEU A 739 26.66 13.62 12.88
N THR A 740 27.33 12.49 12.95
CA THR A 740 28.20 12.17 14.10
C THR A 740 29.64 12.31 13.72
N SER A 741 30.45 12.80 14.64
CA SER A 741 31.90 12.93 14.47
C SER A 741 32.64 12.69 15.79
N ASN A 742 33.82 12.14 15.66
CA ASN A 742 34.78 12.01 16.77
C ASN A 742 35.92 13.05 16.72
N LEU A 743 35.83 14.02 15.81
CA LEU A 743 36.80 15.14 15.72
C LEU A 743 36.80 15.98 17.00
N GLY A 744 37.99 16.37 17.44
CA GLY A 744 38.11 17.18 18.67
C GLY A 744 37.85 16.42 19.96
N LEU A 745 37.88 15.07 19.93
CA LEU A 745 37.74 14.20 21.08
C LEU A 745 38.71 14.58 22.22
N ASP A 746 40.00 14.75 21.88
CA ASP A 746 41.05 15.09 22.85
C ASP A 746 40.76 16.37 23.59
N VAL A 747 40.33 17.43 22.87
CA VAL A 747 39.97 18.74 23.46
C VAL A 747 38.75 18.62 24.37
N ILE A 748 37.72 17.87 23.95
CA ILE A 748 36.51 17.66 24.77
C ILE A 748 36.88 16.88 26.04
N THR A 749 37.73 15.85 25.92
CA THR A 749 38.15 15.03 27.05
C THR A 749 38.95 15.86 28.04
N GLU A 750 39.88 16.68 27.56
CA GLU A 750 40.70 17.56 28.40
C GLU A 750 39.86 18.61 29.12
N MET A 751 38.91 19.26 28.42
CA MET A 751 38.02 20.28 29.00
C MET A 751 36.98 19.68 29.95
N CYS A 752 36.69 18.40 29.89
CA CYS A 752 35.77 17.69 30.80
C CYS A 752 36.48 16.97 31.97
N ALA A 753 37.81 16.93 32.00
CA ALA A 753 38.57 16.20 33.02
C ALA A 753 38.55 16.86 34.42
N GLY A 754 38.05 18.10 34.57
CA GLY A 754 37.89 18.80 35.85
C GLY A 754 36.62 18.41 36.61
N ASP A 755 36.57 18.76 37.91
CA ASP A 755 35.39 18.54 38.74
C ASP A 755 34.16 19.32 38.25
N GLU A 756 34.33 20.51 37.66
CA GLU A 756 33.28 21.24 36.95
C GLU A 756 33.53 21.19 35.44
N PRO A 757 32.56 20.74 34.64
CA PRO A 757 32.70 20.75 33.18
C PRO A 757 32.76 22.19 32.67
N ALA A 758 33.61 22.42 31.67
CA ALA A 758 33.64 23.71 30.97
C ALA A 758 32.26 24.07 30.38
N PRO A 759 31.89 25.34 30.34
CA PRO A 759 30.66 25.79 29.65
C PRO A 759 30.63 25.29 28.18
N ILE A 760 29.44 24.93 27.71
CA ILE A 760 29.27 24.39 26.33
C ILE A 760 29.82 25.34 25.29
N GLU A 761 29.65 26.64 25.46
CA GLU A 761 30.13 27.67 24.54
C GLU A 761 31.65 27.67 24.44
N ALA A 762 32.35 27.42 25.57
CA ALA A 762 33.81 27.31 25.60
C ALA A 762 34.28 26.03 24.85
N ILE A 763 33.57 24.91 25.03
CA ILE A 763 33.86 23.66 24.31
C ILE A 763 33.60 23.85 22.80
N GLN A 764 32.46 24.45 22.44
CA GLN A 764 32.16 24.74 21.03
C GLN A 764 33.20 25.66 20.41
N ALA A 765 33.66 26.68 21.11
CA ALA A 765 34.71 27.59 20.64
C ALA A 765 36.04 26.86 20.44
N ALA A 766 36.39 25.92 21.33
CA ALA A 766 37.64 25.16 21.27
C ALA A 766 37.65 24.13 20.14
N ILE A 767 36.52 23.44 19.88
CA ILE A 767 36.45 22.44 18.82
C ILE A 767 36.23 23.05 17.41
N ARG A 768 35.70 24.28 17.33
CA ARG A 768 35.37 24.93 16.04
C ARG A 768 36.57 25.06 15.09
N PRO A 769 37.79 25.39 15.50
CA PRO A 769 38.96 25.40 14.61
C PRO A 769 39.27 24.04 14.01
N ILE A 770 39.14 22.96 14.79
CA ILE A 770 39.35 21.58 14.37
C ILE A 770 38.31 21.15 13.32
N LEU A 771 37.04 21.48 13.59
CA LEU A 771 35.97 21.21 12.64
C LEU A 771 36.12 22.03 11.35
N SER A 772 36.57 23.30 11.45
CA SER A 772 36.80 24.18 10.28
C SER A 772 37.98 23.75 9.41
N HIS A 773 38.91 22.97 9.98
CA HIS A 773 39.98 22.36 9.20
C HIS A 773 39.48 21.19 8.33
N HIS A 774 38.47 20.46 8.82
CA HIS A 774 37.93 19.29 8.12
C HIS A 774 36.71 19.63 7.25
N PHE A 775 35.80 20.44 7.74
CA PHE A 775 34.57 20.84 7.01
C PHE A 775 34.70 22.26 6.48
N LYS A 776 34.15 22.52 5.30
CA LYS A 776 34.11 23.89 4.78
C LYS A 776 33.33 24.83 5.73
N PRO A 777 33.79 26.05 5.99
CA PRO A 777 33.14 26.98 6.90
C PRO A 777 31.66 27.24 6.58
N ALA A 778 31.32 27.30 5.31
CA ALA A 778 29.96 27.50 4.85
C ALA A 778 29.01 26.31 5.16
N LEU A 779 29.53 25.08 5.24
CA LEU A 779 28.76 23.91 5.67
C LEU A 779 28.53 23.96 7.20
N LEU A 780 29.58 24.26 7.96
CA LEU A 780 29.51 24.41 9.43
C LEU A 780 28.54 25.50 9.88
N ALA A 781 28.41 26.57 9.10
CA ALA A 781 27.48 27.67 9.40
C ALA A 781 26.01 27.26 9.36
N ARG A 782 25.68 26.14 8.69
CA ARG A 782 24.32 25.59 8.56
C ARG A 782 24.00 24.48 9.56
N MET A 783 25.00 24.02 10.31
CA MET A 783 24.85 22.96 11.30
C MET A 783 24.84 23.53 12.72
N THR A 784 23.97 22.99 13.57
CA THR A 784 24.04 23.19 15.01
C THR A 784 25.06 22.22 15.58
N ILE A 785 26.17 22.73 16.07
CA ILE A 785 27.23 21.92 16.68
C ILE A 785 26.81 21.58 18.10
N VAL A 786 26.70 20.28 18.42
CA VAL A 786 26.27 19.77 19.70
C VAL A 786 27.37 18.89 20.28
N PRO A 787 28.17 19.43 21.22
CA PRO A 787 29.20 18.67 21.94
C PRO A 787 28.55 17.63 22.85
N TYR A 788 29.08 16.39 22.81
CA TYR A 788 28.74 15.32 23.73
C TYR A 788 29.88 15.10 24.71
N MET A 789 29.56 15.21 25.99
CA MET A 789 30.53 15.11 27.08
C MET A 789 30.75 13.64 27.45
N MET A 790 31.88 13.38 28.13
CA MET A 790 32.11 12.10 28.78
C MET A 790 31.04 11.82 29.83
N LEU A 791 30.59 10.55 29.87
CA LEU A 791 29.58 10.15 30.85
C LEU A 791 30.22 10.05 32.26
N ARG A 792 29.63 10.72 33.23
CA ARG A 792 29.99 10.58 34.63
C ARG A 792 29.39 9.33 35.27
N ALA A 793 29.91 8.95 36.44
CA ALA A 793 29.49 7.70 37.11
C ALA A 793 27.98 7.65 37.42
N ASP A 794 27.38 8.74 37.79
CA ASP A 794 25.94 8.87 38.07
C ASP A 794 25.08 8.65 36.79
N ALA A 795 25.50 9.21 35.64
CA ALA A 795 24.86 9.00 34.36
C ALA A 795 25.03 7.55 33.87
N LEU A 796 26.24 6.97 34.05
CA LEU A 796 26.50 5.57 33.70
C LEU A 796 25.64 4.62 34.54
N GLU A 797 25.52 4.87 35.87
CA GLU A 797 24.64 4.07 36.73
C GLU A 797 23.19 4.13 36.23
N GLY A 798 22.68 5.33 35.86
CA GLY A 798 21.35 5.47 35.29
C GLY A 798 21.17 4.65 34.01
N ILE A 799 22.19 4.60 33.14
CA ILE A 799 22.15 3.82 31.90
C ILE A 799 22.21 2.32 32.21
N VAL A 800 23.04 1.89 33.17
CA VAL A 800 23.11 0.49 33.62
C VAL A 800 21.74 0.03 34.10
N ARG A 801 21.08 0.82 34.97
CA ARG A 801 19.73 0.49 35.47
C ARG A 801 18.72 0.36 34.35
N LEU A 802 18.71 1.28 33.35
CA LEU A 802 17.82 1.19 32.19
C LEU A 802 18.05 -0.08 31.35
N LYS A 803 19.31 -0.44 31.11
CA LYS A 803 19.63 -1.66 30.33
C LYS A 803 19.30 -2.94 31.08
N LEU A 804 19.57 -2.96 32.38
CA LEU A 804 19.20 -4.09 33.25
C LEU A 804 17.68 -4.24 33.37
N HIS A 805 16.93 -3.15 33.44
CA HIS A 805 15.47 -3.20 33.43
C HIS A 805 14.91 -3.83 32.15
N LYS A 806 15.51 -3.52 30.98
CA LYS A 806 15.15 -4.20 29.73
C LYS A 806 15.44 -5.71 29.77
N LEU A 807 16.53 -6.11 30.45
CA LEU A 807 16.86 -7.52 30.66
C LEU A 807 15.83 -8.21 31.56
N VAL A 808 15.47 -7.58 32.68
CA VAL A 808 14.41 -8.05 33.60
C VAL A 808 13.10 -8.28 32.85
N GLN A 809 12.65 -7.29 32.08
CA GLN A 809 11.43 -7.42 31.28
C GLN A 809 11.49 -8.56 30.25
N ARG A 810 12.66 -8.79 29.65
CA ARG A 810 12.86 -9.88 28.68
C ARG A 810 12.78 -11.25 29.36
N MET A 811 13.44 -11.43 30.51
CA MET A 811 13.36 -12.67 31.29
C MET A 811 11.93 -12.95 31.75
N GLN A 812 11.21 -11.92 32.22
CA GLN A 812 9.82 -12.06 32.63
C GLN A 812 8.90 -12.48 31.46
N ARG A 813 9.09 -11.88 30.27
CA ARG A 813 8.27 -12.21 29.09
C ARG A 813 8.57 -13.59 28.52
N ASN A 814 9.85 -13.94 28.38
CA ASN A 814 10.26 -15.13 27.65
C ASN A 814 10.30 -16.38 28.53
N ASN A 815 10.71 -16.21 29.79
CA ASN A 815 10.97 -17.34 30.71
C ASN A 815 10.02 -17.34 31.90
N LYS A 816 9.18 -16.30 32.07
CA LYS A 816 8.30 -16.10 33.25
C LYS A 816 9.05 -16.02 34.58
N ILE A 817 10.34 -15.70 34.56
CA ILE A 817 11.22 -15.60 35.73
C ILE A 817 11.39 -14.14 36.09
N THR A 818 11.19 -13.80 37.36
CA THR A 818 11.46 -12.47 37.91
C THR A 818 12.96 -12.38 38.23
N LEU A 819 13.70 -11.47 37.55
CA LEU A 819 15.11 -11.24 37.81
C LEU A 819 15.30 -10.08 38.78
N ASP A 820 15.81 -10.35 39.99
CA ASP A 820 16.23 -9.32 40.93
C ASP A 820 17.73 -9.07 40.78
N ILE A 821 18.13 -7.82 40.86
CA ILE A 821 19.53 -7.41 40.67
C ILE A 821 19.97 -6.62 41.87
N SER A 822 21.06 -7.07 42.51
CA SER A 822 21.60 -6.42 43.70
C SER A 822 22.26 -5.06 43.37
N GLU A 823 22.26 -4.13 44.32
CA GLU A 823 22.98 -2.85 44.17
C GLU A 823 24.49 -3.06 44.00
N ALA A 824 25.06 -4.11 44.62
CA ALA A 824 26.46 -4.47 44.42
C ALA A 824 26.77 -4.80 42.94
N ALA A 825 25.88 -5.54 42.26
CA ALA A 825 26.04 -5.88 40.85
C ALA A 825 25.94 -4.60 39.96
N ILE A 826 25.01 -3.68 40.24
CA ILE A 826 24.90 -2.41 39.52
C ILE A 826 26.16 -1.56 39.68
N GLN A 827 26.67 -1.43 40.91
CA GLN A 827 27.91 -0.70 41.20
C GLN A 827 29.12 -1.31 40.52
N ALA A 828 29.25 -2.65 40.54
CA ALA A 828 30.36 -3.37 39.89
C ALA A 828 30.37 -3.15 38.37
N ILE A 829 29.20 -3.15 37.72
CA ILE A 829 29.08 -2.86 36.30
C ILE A 829 29.47 -1.39 36.05
N THR A 830 28.98 -0.44 36.85
CA THR A 830 29.25 1.00 36.70
C THR A 830 30.75 1.28 36.87
N GLN A 831 31.40 0.71 37.89
CA GLN A 831 32.82 0.88 38.12
C GLN A 831 33.68 0.35 36.96
N ARG A 832 33.36 -0.84 36.46
CA ARG A 832 34.06 -1.39 35.26
C ARG A 832 33.84 -0.55 33.98
N CYS A 833 32.76 0.18 33.92
CA CYS A 833 32.51 1.07 32.80
C CYS A 833 33.22 2.42 32.90
N THR A 834 33.50 2.90 34.12
CA THR A 834 34.30 4.13 34.35
C THR A 834 35.78 3.95 34.13
N GLU A 835 36.30 2.72 34.26
CA GLU A 835 37.72 2.39 34.07
C GLU A 835 38.12 2.32 32.58
N VAL A 836 37.14 2.35 31.63
CA VAL A 836 37.41 2.17 30.21
C VAL A 836 36.85 3.35 29.41
N GLU A 837 37.64 3.91 28.50
CA GLU A 837 37.31 5.07 27.66
C GLU A 837 36.12 4.86 26.69
N THR A 838 35.54 3.67 26.64
CA THR A 838 34.48 3.30 25.69
C THR A 838 33.06 3.66 26.15
N GLY A 839 32.89 4.25 27.32
CA GLY A 839 31.62 4.77 27.87
C GLY A 839 30.53 3.68 27.97
N ALA A 840 29.29 4.04 27.62
CA ALA A 840 28.13 3.15 27.74
C ALA A 840 28.18 1.90 26.82
N ARG A 841 29.08 1.83 25.81
CA ARG A 841 29.29 0.60 25.01
C ARG A 841 29.86 -0.55 25.83
N ASN A 842 30.65 -0.22 26.88
CA ASN A 842 31.20 -1.22 27.75
C ASN A 842 30.13 -1.97 28.55
N ILE A 843 29.01 -1.32 28.84
CA ILE A 843 27.84 -1.96 29.49
C ILE A 843 27.35 -3.14 28.66
N ASP A 844 27.20 -2.94 27.35
CA ASP A 844 26.75 -4.03 26.44
C ASP A 844 27.78 -5.15 26.35
N PHE A 845 29.08 -4.80 26.40
CA PHE A 845 30.16 -5.81 26.43
C PHE A 845 30.11 -6.66 27.72
N ILE A 846 29.94 -6.02 28.88
CA ILE A 846 29.81 -6.72 30.17
C ILE A 846 28.55 -7.60 30.21
N LEU A 847 27.41 -7.04 29.73
CA LEU A 847 26.16 -7.80 29.67
C LEU A 847 26.29 -9.03 28.77
N ARG A 848 26.83 -8.89 27.57
CA ARG A 848 26.98 -10.00 26.61
C ARG A 848 28.11 -10.96 26.98
N GLY A 849 29.22 -10.48 27.52
CA GLY A 849 30.40 -11.28 27.80
C GLY A 849 30.38 -11.99 29.15
N SER A 850 29.67 -11.44 30.14
CA SER A 850 29.72 -11.99 31.50
C SER A 850 28.33 -12.34 32.03
N ILE A 851 27.34 -11.45 31.94
CA ILE A 851 26.06 -11.63 32.64
C ILE A 851 25.12 -12.57 31.86
N LEU A 852 24.95 -12.33 30.53
CA LEU A 852 24.05 -13.18 29.74
C LEU A 852 24.50 -14.64 29.66
N PRO A 853 25.80 -14.96 29.44
CA PRO A 853 26.26 -16.35 29.48
C PRO A 853 26.03 -16.98 30.85
N LEU A 854 26.31 -16.27 31.94
CA LEU A 854 26.08 -16.75 33.31
C LEU A 854 24.61 -17.11 33.53
N LEU A 855 23.69 -16.16 33.23
CA LEU A 855 22.26 -16.39 33.39
C LEU A 855 21.78 -17.53 32.48
N SER A 856 22.26 -17.60 31.25
CA SER A 856 21.84 -18.64 30.30
C SER A 856 22.29 -20.02 30.69
N ASN A 857 23.56 -20.18 31.12
CA ASN A 857 24.09 -21.47 31.53
C ASN A 857 23.37 -21.98 32.77
N THR A 858 23.24 -21.16 33.83
CA THR A 858 22.54 -21.55 35.05
C THR A 858 21.05 -21.85 34.79
N LEU A 859 20.41 -21.10 33.91
CA LEU A 859 19.02 -21.37 33.50
C LEU A 859 18.89 -22.73 32.80
N LEU A 860 19.77 -23.02 31.82
CA LEU A 860 19.77 -24.29 31.07
C LEU A 860 20.10 -25.50 31.99
N GLU A 861 21.03 -25.35 32.90
CA GLU A 861 21.37 -26.39 33.90
C GLU A 861 20.14 -26.72 34.74
N ARG A 862 19.46 -25.71 35.28
CA ARG A 862 18.27 -25.91 36.13
C ARG A 862 17.07 -26.40 35.34
N MET A 863 16.86 -25.95 34.13
CA MET A 863 15.78 -26.47 33.25
C MET A 863 15.98 -27.98 32.96
N SER A 864 17.20 -28.47 32.94
CA SER A 864 17.48 -29.91 32.77
C SER A 864 17.09 -30.73 34.01
N GLU A 865 16.99 -30.11 35.19
CA GLU A 865 16.65 -30.75 36.48
C GLU A 865 15.13 -30.77 36.74
N ALA A 866 14.29 -30.26 35.75
CA ALA A 866 12.82 -30.17 35.81
C ALA A 866 12.28 -29.33 36.98
N ASP A 867 13.04 -28.35 37.46
CA ASP A 867 12.61 -27.42 38.51
C ASP A 867 11.74 -26.28 37.89
N THR A 868 10.66 -25.92 38.55
CA THR A 868 9.87 -24.76 38.22
C THR A 868 10.52 -23.49 38.78
N LEU A 869 11.31 -22.82 37.95
CA LEU A 869 12.01 -21.59 38.31
C LEU A 869 11.08 -20.39 38.26
N SER A 870 10.95 -19.66 39.36
CA SER A 870 10.09 -18.45 39.43
C SER A 870 10.89 -17.16 39.60
N ARG A 871 12.08 -17.24 40.19
CA ARG A 871 12.90 -16.09 40.58
C ARG A 871 14.38 -16.34 40.28
N ALA A 872 15.08 -15.31 39.89
CA ALA A 872 16.54 -15.30 39.69
C ALA A 872 17.11 -14.06 40.40
N VAL A 873 18.27 -14.22 41.03
CA VAL A 873 18.98 -13.12 41.70
C VAL A 873 20.36 -13.01 41.07
N LEU A 874 20.69 -11.84 40.54
CA LEU A 874 22.01 -11.48 40.04
C LEU A 874 22.74 -10.68 41.11
N ASP A 875 23.89 -11.18 41.58
CA ASP A 875 24.71 -10.57 42.63
C ASP A 875 26.19 -10.63 42.26
N THR A 876 27.07 -10.12 43.15
CA THR A 876 28.51 -10.22 43.06
C THR A 876 29.07 -10.94 44.25
N ASP A 877 30.13 -11.73 44.05
CA ASP A 877 30.89 -12.36 45.13
C ASP A 877 31.88 -11.38 45.79
N GLU A 878 32.61 -11.86 46.84
CA GLU A 878 33.64 -11.08 47.56
C GLU A 878 34.82 -10.63 46.67
N HIS A 879 34.96 -11.21 45.49
CA HIS A 879 36.00 -10.91 44.51
C HIS A 879 35.46 -10.03 43.36
N GLY A 880 34.22 -9.57 43.47
CA GLY A 880 33.57 -8.75 42.45
C GLY A 880 33.16 -9.48 41.17
N GLN A 881 33.13 -10.85 41.19
CA GLN A 881 32.62 -11.64 40.05
C GLN A 881 31.08 -11.75 40.10
N PHE A 882 30.43 -11.74 38.93
CA PHE A 882 28.98 -11.88 38.88
C PHE A 882 28.55 -13.31 39.20
N THR A 883 27.55 -13.46 40.04
CA THR A 883 26.92 -14.71 40.40
C THR A 883 25.42 -14.66 40.12
N ALA A 884 24.85 -15.76 39.66
CA ALA A 884 23.42 -15.91 39.43
C ALA A 884 22.89 -17.08 40.27
N ARG A 885 21.78 -16.86 40.98
CA ARG A 885 21.06 -17.88 41.74
C ARG A 885 19.64 -17.91 41.24
N PHE A 886 19.12 -19.11 41.02
CA PHE A 886 17.75 -19.33 40.57
C PHE A 886 16.98 -20.06 41.70
N GLU A 887 15.77 -19.57 41.97
CA GLU A 887 14.86 -20.06 43.02
C GLU A 887 13.49 -20.43 42.41
#